data_b8c3d38d1da3cad30e03a897dd58085d
#
_entry.id   b8c3d38d1da3cad30e03a897dd58085d
#
_cell.length_a   1.000
_cell.length_b   1.000
_cell.length_c   1.000
_cell.angle_alpha   90.00
_cell.angle_beta   90.00
_cell.angle_gamma   90.00
#
_symmetry.space_group_name_H-M   'P 1'
#
loop_
_entity.id
_entity.type
_entity.pdbx_description
1 polymer ?
#
loop_
_entity_poly.entity_id
_entity_poly.type
_entity_poly.pdbx_seq_one_letter_code
_entity_poly.pdbx_strand_id
1 'polypeptide(L)'
;MVPDPQRYTFATQCATVYDPAHVDQYGASSTPVYLTATFKGLPGAEYDYTRVSNPSRSVLENHLAKLEGAKHAYAVSCGMACLDVIMRMVSPGDRVMAGDDLYGGSNRLLELLKKQMNIQVDNIDTSDPIEVERALSQRAKEHAEGHGARVALVLLESPTNPMIKIADLPYCVRLVRKYVPEALVVVDNTMLSPYLMRPLDFGVDIVYDSATKYLSGHHDIMAGVIACNRDDLAEKMFFTIKSVGNGLAPLDCFLLLRGIKTLALRMDRQQSSAMQVATYLDGLGFKVRYPGLRSFPGHVAHMRQARGPGGVLSFETGCTLMSEKIVAATKLWGVSVSFGCVNSLISMPCQMSHASIDPKVRAERGLPENLIRLCVGIEDPSDLLADLHQALLSAGAIEEEPHHSGSFRRVPVKDEMELFRAKLLARKPSSVPKRTTTLTVSAPGKVILFGEHAVVHGVTAVAAATALRCYGRVTPSKQGMVSLSMPDIALEQHWDQAALPWSLYDTSRKLDTLDPQLLEALSMLVSPAYPRDDRRYAASLAFLYLYMHLAQNDALGQAFELRSSLPISAGLGSSAAVSTCLASLLLYTHMHLNLPDLHEPMPKLHTKYINAWAYVAEKVIHGEPSGVDNTVATLGGAVAFTRALPTNHLTENELVPMNLDAVRVLITDTHVIRNTKDLVAKVSAQKNEEPVRVEAAFAMIQHLSIQAQALLRDSTLSRRHLVERLSVLMDLNHLQLVQLGVGHSALENVRRLCAERRLCAKLTGAGGGGCAITLLDDQVDESTVQQLTHAMRAQGFTTYETQVGGPGVGVLVHPNEYASTLGTDAAWANNAGIWVYA
;
A
#
# COMPACT_ATOMS: atom_id res chain seq x y z
N MET A 1 -33.18 -50.16 -16.24
CA MET A 1 -32.84 -49.65 -14.91
C MET A 1 -31.88 -48.51 -15.10
N VAL A 2 -32.26 -47.28 -14.81
CA VAL A 2 -31.34 -46.16 -14.77
C VAL A 2 -30.45 -46.41 -13.54
N PRO A 3 -29.14 -46.47 -13.67
CA PRO A 3 -28.25 -46.67 -12.53
C PRO A 3 -28.49 -45.55 -11.50
N ASP A 4 -28.46 -45.93 -10.21
CA ASP A 4 -28.56 -44.96 -9.11
C ASP A 4 -27.45 -43.91 -9.24
N PRO A 5 -27.78 -42.62 -9.44
CA PRO A 5 -26.77 -41.55 -9.62
C PRO A 5 -25.79 -41.41 -8.45
N GLN A 6 -26.12 -41.90 -7.25
CA GLN A 6 -25.25 -41.90 -6.07
C GLN A 6 -24.08 -42.88 -6.18
N ARG A 7 -24.08 -43.79 -7.17
CA ARG A 7 -22.96 -44.73 -7.41
C ARG A 7 -21.85 -44.21 -8.33
N TYR A 8 -22.04 -43.07 -8.97
CA TYR A 8 -21.04 -42.52 -9.87
C TYR A 8 -19.94 -41.76 -9.12
N THR A 9 -18.73 -41.81 -9.66
CA THR A 9 -17.62 -40.94 -9.21
C THR A 9 -17.95 -39.48 -9.48
N PHE A 10 -17.30 -38.56 -8.77
CA PHE A 10 -17.53 -37.13 -8.89
C PHE A 10 -17.36 -36.63 -10.35
N ALA A 11 -16.33 -37.08 -11.04
CA ALA A 11 -16.10 -36.70 -12.43
C ALA A 11 -17.26 -37.07 -13.37
N THR A 12 -17.86 -38.26 -13.18
CA THR A 12 -19.05 -38.70 -13.92
C THR A 12 -20.27 -37.86 -13.52
N GLN A 13 -20.41 -37.52 -12.24
CA GLN A 13 -21.48 -36.66 -11.76
C GLN A 13 -21.38 -35.27 -12.38
N CYS A 14 -20.17 -34.62 -12.47
CA CYS A 14 -19.98 -33.37 -13.15
C CYS A 14 -20.42 -33.42 -14.63
N ALA A 15 -20.02 -34.45 -15.36
CA ALA A 15 -20.28 -34.58 -16.79
C ALA A 15 -21.75 -34.90 -17.11
N THR A 16 -22.45 -35.53 -16.19
CA THR A 16 -23.80 -36.09 -16.38
C THR A 16 -24.81 -35.29 -15.60
N VAL A 17 -25.44 -34.31 -16.22
CA VAL A 17 -26.55 -33.57 -15.63
C VAL A 17 -27.83 -34.42 -15.82
N TYR A 18 -28.32 -34.99 -14.74
CA TYR A 18 -29.57 -35.73 -14.72
C TYR A 18 -30.48 -35.16 -13.61
N ASP A 19 -31.60 -34.59 -14.05
CA ASP A 19 -32.63 -34.10 -13.17
C ASP A 19 -33.99 -34.70 -13.61
N PRO A 20 -34.48 -35.72 -12.92
CA PRO A 20 -35.75 -36.42 -13.28
C PRO A 20 -36.97 -35.51 -13.16
N ALA A 21 -36.93 -34.47 -12.36
CA ALA A 21 -38.00 -33.51 -12.19
C ALA A 21 -38.11 -32.52 -13.39
N HIS A 22 -37.03 -32.33 -14.15
CA HIS A 22 -36.96 -31.36 -15.24
C HIS A 22 -36.53 -32.02 -16.57
N VAL A 23 -37.10 -33.17 -16.88
CA VAL A 23 -36.85 -33.85 -18.17
C VAL A 23 -37.51 -33.06 -19.30
N ASP A 24 -36.72 -32.72 -20.32
CA ASP A 24 -37.22 -32.04 -21.51
C ASP A 24 -38.18 -32.93 -22.29
N GLN A 25 -39.32 -32.39 -22.71
CA GLN A 25 -40.36 -33.12 -23.45
C GLN A 25 -39.91 -33.66 -24.79
N TYR A 26 -38.87 -33.10 -25.39
CA TYR A 26 -38.31 -33.52 -26.68
C TYR A 26 -37.08 -34.42 -26.53
N GLY A 27 -36.61 -34.70 -25.32
CA GLY A 27 -35.44 -35.52 -25.03
C GLY A 27 -34.14 -34.80 -25.42
N ALA A 28 -34.04 -33.49 -25.29
CA ALA A 28 -32.86 -32.70 -25.61
C ALA A 28 -31.66 -33.17 -24.79
N SER A 29 -30.50 -33.32 -25.45
CA SER A 29 -29.24 -33.73 -24.82
C SER A 29 -28.62 -32.61 -23.97
N SER A 30 -29.07 -31.37 -24.15
CA SER A 30 -28.65 -30.19 -23.37
C SER A 30 -29.88 -29.60 -22.66
N THR A 31 -29.66 -29.06 -21.48
CA THR A 31 -30.71 -28.41 -20.68
C THR A 31 -31.30 -27.21 -21.45
N PRO A 32 -32.61 -27.10 -21.63
CA PRO A 32 -33.23 -25.92 -22.20
C PRO A 32 -33.01 -24.66 -21.37
N VAL A 33 -32.97 -23.50 -22.03
CA VAL A 33 -32.83 -22.20 -21.36
C VAL A 33 -34.16 -21.45 -21.41
N TYR A 34 -34.73 -21.15 -20.25
CA TYR A 34 -35.98 -20.42 -20.12
C TYR A 34 -35.71 -18.93 -19.85
N LEU A 35 -35.72 -18.11 -20.90
CA LEU A 35 -35.42 -16.66 -20.80
C LEU A 35 -36.64 -15.80 -20.42
N THR A 36 -37.81 -16.43 -20.16
CA THR A 36 -39.00 -15.68 -19.77
C THR A 36 -38.87 -15.04 -18.38
N ALA A 37 -39.46 -13.87 -18.19
CA ALA A 37 -39.57 -13.22 -16.89
C ALA A 37 -40.74 -13.82 -16.07
N THR A 38 -41.83 -14.23 -16.72
CA THR A 38 -43.06 -14.69 -16.10
C THR A 38 -43.50 -16.02 -16.72
N PHE A 39 -44.08 -16.87 -15.93
CA PHE A 39 -44.70 -18.12 -16.33
C PHE A 39 -46.21 -18.02 -16.23
N LYS A 40 -46.93 -18.65 -17.18
CA LYS A 40 -48.38 -18.73 -17.12
C LYS A 40 -48.76 -19.98 -16.33
N GLY A 41 -49.48 -19.81 -15.26
CA GLY A 41 -49.90 -20.95 -14.40
C GLY A 41 -51.00 -20.53 -13.41
N LEU A 42 -51.59 -21.48 -12.76
CA LEU A 42 -52.54 -21.26 -11.66
C LEU A 42 -51.75 -20.91 -10.37
N PRO A 43 -52.38 -20.27 -9.39
CA PRO A 43 -51.78 -20.05 -8.09
C PRO A 43 -51.23 -21.39 -7.48
N GLY A 44 -49.97 -21.38 -7.06
CA GLY A 44 -49.29 -22.55 -6.54
C GLY A 44 -48.53 -23.38 -7.59
N ALA A 45 -48.46 -22.92 -8.83
CA ALA A 45 -47.54 -23.53 -9.82
C ALA A 45 -46.09 -23.41 -9.36
N GLU A 46 -45.25 -24.38 -9.74
CA GLU A 46 -43.81 -24.41 -9.38
C GLU A 46 -43.03 -23.14 -9.85
N TYR A 47 -43.43 -22.59 -11.00
CA TYR A 47 -42.82 -21.38 -11.56
C TYR A 47 -43.89 -20.34 -11.84
N ASP A 48 -43.65 -19.11 -11.40
CA ASP A 48 -44.47 -17.93 -11.67
C ASP A 48 -43.63 -16.75 -12.20
N TYR A 49 -42.54 -16.49 -11.57
CA TYR A 49 -41.68 -15.37 -11.87
C TYR A 49 -40.19 -15.69 -11.69
N THR A 50 -39.35 -15.39 -12.72
CA THR A 50 -37.94 -15.82 -12.78
C THR A 50 -37.09 -15.31 -11.60
N ARG A 51 -37.43 -14.19 -10.99
CA ARG A 51 -36.76 -13.71 -9.78
C ARG A 51 -36.88 -14.71 -8.62
N VAL A 52 -38.03 -15.39 -8.52
CA VAL A 52 -38.31 -16.36 -7.46
C VAL A 52 -37.72 -17.72 -7.82
N SER A 53 -38.11 -18.27 -8.96
CA SER A 53 -37.66 -19.57 -9.46
C SER A 53 -37.68 -19.61 -10.99
N ASN A 54 -36.84 -20.46 -11.59
CA ASN A 54 -36.74 -20.63 -13.02
C ASN A 54 -36.24 -22.06 -13.32
N PRO A 55 -36.83 -22.80 -14.29
CA PRO A 55 -36.44 -24.19 -14.57
C PRO A 55 -34.95 -24.35 -14.86
N SER A 56 -34.34 -23.42 -15.62
CA SER A 56 -32.90 -23.47 -15.91
C SER A 56 -32.03 -23.32 -14.65
N ARG A 57 -32.47 -22.47 -13.69
CA ARG A 57 -31.79 -22.29 -12.40
C ARG A 57 -32.03 -23.49 -11.49
N SER A 58 -33.23 -24.04 -11.42
CA SER A 58 -33.54 -25.22 -10.61
C SER A 58 -32.71 -26.45 -11.01
N VAL A 59 -32.55 -26.71 -12.32
CA VAL A 59 -31.68 -27.79 -12.82
C VAL A 59 -30.22 -27.57 -12.35
N LEU A 60 -29.70 -26.37 -12.45
CA LEU A 60 -28.37 -26.05 -11.97
C LEU A 60 -28.24 -26.25 -10.45
N GLU A 61 -29.18 -25.69 -9.66
CA GLU A 61 -29.19 -25.78 -8.20
C GLU A 61 -29.29 -27.23 -7.70
N ASN A 62 -30.15 -28.04 -8.32
CA ASN A 62 -30.25 -29.48 -8.03
C ASN A 62 -28.94 -30.21 -8.37
N HIS A 63 -28.29 -29.85 -9.46
CA HIS A 63 -27.01 -30.45 -9.84
C HIS A 63 -25.88 -30.05 -8.88
N LEU A 64 -25.80 -28.78 -8.49
CA LEU A 64 -24.85 -28.29 -7.51
C LEU A 64 -25.04 -28.92 -6.13
N ALA A 65 -26.27 -29.06 -5.67
CA ALA A 65 -26.56 -29.74 -4.42
C ALA A 65 -25.98 -31.18 -4.39
N LYS A 66 -26.09 -31.93 -5.50
CA LYS A 66 -25.48 -33.27 -5.61
C LYS A 66 -23.94 -33.21 -5.53
N LEU A 67 -23.32 -32.25 -6.21
CA LEU A 67 -21.84 -32.09 -6.21
C LEU A 67 -21.33 -31.68 -4.84
N GLU A 68 -22.01 -30.77 -4.14
CA GLU A 68 -21.66 -30.31 -2.79
C GLU A 68 -21.96 -31.37 -1.70
N GLY A 69 -22.70 -32.42 -2.03
CA GLY A 69 -23.21 -33.36 -1.03
C GLY A 69 -24.25 -32.71 -0.11
N ALA A 70 -24.98 -31.74 -0.64
CA ALA A 70 -25.94 -30.92 0.09
C ALA A 70 -27.39 -31.33 -0.20
N LYS A 71 -28.28 -31.00 0.75
CA LYS A 71 -29.74 -31.13 0.57
C LYS A 71 -30.26 -29.94 -0.26
N HIS A 72 -29.68 -28.73 -0.06
CA HIS A 72 -30.08 -27.48 -0.72
C HIS A 72 -28.88 -26.76 -1.32
N ALA A 73 -29.06 -26.25 -2.53
CA ALA A 73 -28.13 -25.30 -3.12
C ALA A 73 -28.88 -24.18 -3.82
N TYR A 74 -28.27 -22.98 -3.84
CA TYR A 74 -28.83 -21.78 -4.47
C TYR A 74 -27.76 -21.13 -5.34
N ALA A 75 -28.14 -20.74 -6.56
CA ALA A 75 -27.30 -20.01 -7.48
C ALA A 75 -27.64 -18.51 -7.47
N VAL A 76 -26.64 -17.67 -7.17
CA VAL A 76 -26.79 -16.21 -7.06
C VAL A 76 -25.82 -15.48 -7.99
N SER A 77 -26.00 -14.16 -8.14
CA SER A 77 -25.31 -13.35 -9.14
C SER A 77 -23.78 -13.28 -9.01
N CYS A 78 -23.21 -13.52 -7.82
CA CYS A 78 -21.76 -13.55 -7.60
C CYS A 78 -21.42 -14.09 -6.20
N GLY A 79 -20.11 -14.36 -5.94
CA GLY A 79 -19.66 -14.81 -4.62
C GLY A 79 -19.96 -13.80 -3.50
N MET A 80 -19.90 -12.48 -3.78
CA MET A 80 -20.27 -11.47 -2.79
C MET A 80 -21.76 -11.48 -2.47
N ALA A 81 -22.63 -11.84 -3.42
CA ALA A 81 -24.05 -12.04 -3.17
C ALA A 81 -24.30 -13.26 -2.25
N CYS A 82 -23.47 -14.31 -2.33
CA CYS A 82 -23.50 -15.42 -1.38
C CYS A 82 -23.28 -14.90 0.05
N LEU A 83 -22.19 -14.18 0.24
CA LEU A 83 -21.82 -13.67 1.56
C LEU A 83 -22.86 -12.69 2.10
N ASP A 84 -23.43 -11.79 1.26
CA ASP A 84 -24.51 -10.87 1.67
C ASP A 84 -25.75 -11.65 2.14
N VAL A 85 -26.19 -12.69 1.40
CA VAL A 85 -27.31 -13.55 1.79
C VAL A 85 -27.05 -14.21 3.16
N ILE A 86 -25.84 -14.73 3.37
CA ILE A 86 -25.46 -15.38 4.62
C ILE A 86 -25.40 -14.37 5.78
N MET A 87 -24.81 -13.21 5.55
CA MET A 87 -24.67 -12.17 6.59
C MET A 87 -26.00 -11.57 7.04
N ARG A 88 -27.06 -11.64 6.23
CA ARG A 88 -28.42 -11.24 6.66
C ARG A 88 -29.04 -12.15 7.72
N MET A 89 -28.42 -13.28 8.05
CA MET A 89 -28.80 -14.11 9.19
C MET A 89 -28.16 -13.66 10.52
N VAL A 90 -27.22 -12.73 10.48
CA VAL A 90 -26.58 -12.12 11.65
C VAL A 90 -27.41 -10.92 12.09
N SER A 91 -27.74 -10.84 13.37
CA SER A 91 -28.50 -9.73 13.94
C SER A 91 -27.62 -8.52 14.26
N PRO A 92 -28.17 -7.29 14.26
CA PRO A 92 -27.48 -6.13 14.72
C PRO A 92 -26.91 -6.31 16.14
N GLY A 93 -25.64 -5.97 16.32
CA GLY A 93 -24.93 -6.13 17.59
C GLY A 93 -24.29 -7.50 17.83
N ASP A 94 -24.60 -8.51 17.02
CA ASP A 94 -23.94 -9.82 17.08
C ASP A 94 -22.44 -9.73 16.68
N ARG A 95 -21.71 -10.80 16.96
CA ARG A 95 -20.29 -10.95 16.61
C ARG A 95 -20.10 -11.97 15.48
N VAL A 96 -19.23 -11.60 14.53
CA VAL A 96 -18.68 -12.48 13.50
C VAL A 96 -17.21 -12.70 13.79
N MET A 97 -16.78 -13.95 13.88
CA MET A 97 -15.36 -14.30 13.92
C MET A 97 -14.93 -14.74 12.53
N ALA A 98 -13.84 -14.19 12.02
CA ALA A 98 -13.38 -14.41 10.66
C ALA A 98 -11.87 -14.57 10.59
N GLY A 99 -11.35 -15.18 9.52
CA GLY A 99 -9.92 -15.26 9.29
C GLY A 99 -9.26 -13.88 9.15
N ASP A 100 -7.98 -13.78 9.49
CA ASP A 100 -7.17 -12.58 9.32
C ASP A 100 -6.74 -12.36 7.86
N ASP A 101 -6.69 -13.43 7.06
CA ASP A 101 -6.37 -13.44 5.63
C ASP A 101 -7.63 -13.77 4.82
N LEU A 102 -8.53 -12.81 4.72
CA LEU A 102 -9.77 -12.92 3.94
C LEU A 102 -9.65 -12.24 2.58
N TYR A 103 -10.43 -12.72 1.61
CA TYR A 103 -10.63 -12.01 0.37
C TYR A 103 -11.02 -10.55 0.61
N GLY A 104 -10.40 -9.60 -0.12
CA GLY A 104 -10.60 -8.16 0.10
C GLY A 104 -12.06 -7.70 -0.02
N GLY A 105 -12.88 -8.38 -0.83
CA GLY A 105 -14.33 -8.14 -0.91
C GLY A 105 -15.06 -8.51 0.37
N SER A 106 -14.74 -9.65 0.95
CA SER A 106 -15.32 -10.12 2.23
C SER A 106 -14.99 -9.16 3.36
N ASN A 107 -13.74 -8.73 3.45
CA ASN A 107 -13.32 -7.73 4.43
C ASN A 107 -14.10 -6.40 4.28
N ARG A 108 -14.27 -5.90 3.04
CA ARG A 108 -15.05 -4.67 2.78
C ARG A 108 -16.51 -4.81 3.21
N LEU A 109 -17.15 -5.96 2.94
CA LEU A 109 -18.52 -6.21 3.35
C LEU A 109 -18.65 -6.23 4.88
N LEU A 110 -17.75 -6.92 5.58
CA LEU A 110 -17.74 -6.96 7.05
C LEU A 110 -17.56 -5.55 7.64
N GLU A 111 -16.67 -4.71 7.10
CA GLU A 111 -16.49 -3.33 7.54
C GLU A 111 -17.74 -2.45 7.25
N LEU A 112 -18.44 -2.69 6.14
CA LEU A 112 -19.71 -2.04 5.85
C LEU A 112 -20.77 -2.40 6.88
N LEU A 113 -20.94 -3.69 7.16
CA LEU A 113 -21.93 -4.19 8.11
C LEU A 113 -21.62 -3.79 9.56
N LYS A 114 -20.35 -3.70 9.92
CA LYS A 114 -19.90 -3.14 11.19
C LYS A 114 -20.41 -1.71 11.39
N LYS A 115 -20.35 -0.88 10.35
CA LYS A 115 -20.85 0.50 10.39
C LYS A 115 -22.38 0.59 10.35
N GLN A 116 -23.06 -0.25 9.57
CA GLN A 116 -24.51 -0.16 9.34
C GLN A 116 -25.33 -0.94 10.35
N MET A 117 -24.86 -2.08 10.80
CA MET A 117 -25.58 -3.00 11.67
C MET A 117 -24.94 -3.12 13.07
N ASN A 118 -23.87 -2.36 13.33
CA ASN A 118 -23.13 -2.42 14.60
C ASN A 118 -22.68 -3.86 14.97
N ILE A 119 -22.42 -4.72 13.97
CA ILE A 119 -21.83 -6.03 14.24
C ILE A 119 -20.39 -5.87 14.75
N GLN A 120 -19.97 -6.80 15.60
CA GLN A 120 -18.59 -6.89 16.02
C GLN A 120 -17.85 -7.89 15.13
N VAL A 121 -16.62 -7.56 14.70
CA VAL A 121 -15.82 -8.44 13.85
C VAL A 121 -14.48 -8.68 14.51
N ASP A 122 -14.16 -9.94 14.76
CA ASP A 122 -12.85 -10.40 15.23
C ASP A 122 -12.14 -11.11 14.07
N ASN A 123 -10.96 -10.59 13.69
CA ASN A 123 -10.08 -11.26 12.75
C ASN A 123 -9.02 -12.05 13.54
N ILE A 124 -8.92 -13.36 13.29
CA ILE A 124 -8.02 -14.28 13.98
C ILE A 124 -7.26 -15.14 12.98
N ASP A 125 -6.08 -15.63 13.34
CA ASP A 125 -5.40 -16.63 12.51
C ASP A 125 -6.10 -17.99 12.62
N THR A 126 -6.97 -18.29 11.65
CA THR A 126 -7.72 -19.55 11.61
C THR A 126 -6.86 -20.76 11.30
N SER A 127 -5.59 -20.58 10.90
CA SER A 127 -4.64 -21.66 10.69
C SER A 127 -3.92 -22.07 11.98
N ASP A 128 -4.01 -21.27 13.05
CA ASP A 128 -3.51 -21.61 14.39
C ASP A 128 -4.65 -22.15 15.27
N PRO A 129 -4.69 -23.47 15.55
CA PRO A 129 -5.72 -24.07 16.39
C PRO A 129 -5.77 -23.52 17.82
N ILE A 130 -4.62 -23.07 18.36
CA ILE A 130 -4.52 -22.52 19.71
C ILE A 130 -5.18 -21.15 19.76
N GLU A 131 -4.93 -20.33 18.76
CA GLU A 131 -5.57 -19.01 18.66
C GLU A 131 -7.08 -19.14 18.48
N VAL A 132 -7.54 -20.05 17.61
CA VAL A 132 -8.97 -20.32 17.42
C VAL A 132 -9.65 -20.75 18.73
N GLU A 133 -9.06 -21.69 19.47
CA GLU A 133 -9.61 -22.13 20.75
C GLU A 133 -9.63 -21.01 21.79
N ARG A 134 -8.53 -20.27 21.91
CA ARG A 134 -8.42 -19.12 22.82
C ARG A 134 -9.49 -18.06 22.54
N ALA A 135 -9.64 -17.69 21.27
CA ALA A 135 -10.57 -16.65 20.87
C ALA A 135 -12.04 -17.09 21.10
N LEU A 136 -12.41 -18.30 20.71
CA LEU A 136 -13.78 -18.83 20.93
C LEU A 136 -14.10 -18.94 22.43
N SER A 137 -13.20 -19.52 23.24
CA SER A 137 -13.42 -19.68 24.68
C SER A 137 -13.54 -18.34 25.40
N GLN A 138 -12.73 -17.35 25.04
CA GLN A 138 -12.79 -16.01 25.58
C GLN A 138 -14.13 -15.33 25.26
N ARG A 139 -14.57 -15.37 23.99
CA ARG A 139 -15.84 -14.73 23.59
C ARG A 139 -17.06 -15.43 24.17
N ALA A 140 -17.02 -16.75 24.30
CA ALA A 140 -18.06 -17.49 25.00
C ALA A 140 -18.19 -17.07 26.49
N LYS A 141 -17.07 -16.92 27.18
CA LYS A 141 -17.01 -16.45 28.57
C LYS A 141 -17.54 -15.01 28.71
N GLU A 142 -17.03 -14.08 27.88
CA GLU A 142 -17.49 -12.67 27.87
C GLU A 142 -19.02 -12.56 27.68
N HIS A 143 -19.57 -13.36 26.75
CA HIS A 143 -21.01 -13.38 26.51
C HIS A 143 -21.78 -13.95 27.69
N ALA A 144 -21.32 -15.05 28.29
CA ALA A 144 -21.95 -15.66 29.47
C ALA A 144 -21.93 -14.73 30.70
N GLU A 145 -20.92 -13.87 30.82
CA GLU A 145 -20.79 -12.86 31.88
C GLU A 145 -21.59 -11.57 31.57
N GLY A 146 -22.29 -11.50 30.44
CA GLY A 146 -23.07 -10.33 30.03
C GLY A 146 -22.25 -9.14 29.52
N HIS A 147 -20.95 -9.31 29.25
CA HIS A 147 -20.02 -8.25 28.87
C HIS A 147 -19.68 -8.26 27.36
N GLY A 148 -20.15 -9.23 26.58
CA GLY A 148 -19.78 -9.40 25.18
C GLY A 148 -20.96 -9.77 24.27
N ALA A 149 -20.82 -9.40 22.99
CA ALA A 149 -21.76 -9.79 21.94
C ALA A 149 -21.75 -11.32 21.71
N ARG A 150 -22.90 -11.88 21.38
CA ARG A 150 -23.04 -13.28 20.98
C ARG A 150 -22.26 -13.54 19.71
N VAL A 151 -21.47 -14.60 19.66
CA VAL A 151 -20.88 -15.09 18.40
C VAL A 151 -21.98 -15.76 17.59
N ALA A 152 -22.40 -15.12 16.50
CA ALA A 152 -23.47 -15.61 15.63
C ALA A 152 -22.92 -16.41 14.44
N LEU A 153 -21.68 -16.13 14.00
CA LEU A 153 -21.10 -16.72 12.81
C LEU A 153 -19.57 -16.80 12.91
N VAL A 154 -19.02 -17.92 12.44
CA VAL A 154 -17.59 -18.14 12.23
C VAL A 154 -17.37 -18.36 10.74
N LEU A 155 -16.66 -17.41 10.08
CA LEU A 155 -16.33 -17.42 8.65
C LEU A 155 -14.92 -17.95 8.46
N LEU A 156 -14.80 -19.07 7.76
CA LEU A 156 -13.54 -19.73 7.44
C LEU A 156 -13.27 -19.68 5.93
N GLU A 157 -12.02 -19.49 5.55
CA GLU A 157 -11.52 -19.66 4.20
C GLU A 157 -10.31 -20.60 4.25
N SER A 158 -10.31 -21.67 3.46
CA SER A 158 -9.22 -22.66 3.49
C SER A 158 -9.10 -23.40 2.14
N PRO A 159 -7.97 -23.24 1.42
CA PRO A 159 -6.86 -22.30 1.66
C PRO A 159 -7.27 -20.83 1.56
N THR A 160 -6.59 -19.95 2.29
CA THR A 160 -6.83 -18.50 2.19
C THR A 160 -6.20 -17.89 0.94
N ASN A 161 -6.65 -16.71 0.55
CA ASN A 161 -6.11 -15.95 -0.59
C ASN A 161 -5.61 -14.55 -0.12
N PRO A 162 -4.30 -14.23 -0.23
CA PRO A 162 -3.28 -14.92 -1.04
C PRO A 162 -2.25 -15.73 -0.24
N MET A 163 -2.33 -15.79 1.08
CA MET A 163 -1.30 -16.37 1.93
C MET A 163 -1.32 -17.90 1.97
N ILE A 164 -2.38 -18.52 1.41
CA ILE A 164 -2.56 -19.96 1.36
C ILE A 164 -2.55 -20.61 2.76
N LYS A 165 -3.01 -19.91 3.79
CA LYS A 165 -3.17 -20.46 5.13
C LYS A 165 -4.20 -21.59 5.13
N ILE A 166 -4.02 -22.60 5.95
CA ILE A 166 -4.89 -23.76 6.02
C ILE A 166 -5.55 -23.84 7.40
N ALA A 167 -6.86 -23.66 7.44
CA ALA A 167 -7.65 -23.98 8.63
C ALA A 167 -7.96 -25.48 8.66
N ASP A 168 -7.78 -26.13 9.80
CA ASP A 168 -8.24 -27.50 10.05
C ASP A 168 -9.76 -27.45 10.31
N LEU A 169 -10.57 -27.57 9.23
CA LEU A 169 -12.02 -27.39 9.30
C LEU A 169 -12.68 -28.34 10.31
N PRO A 170 -12.39 -29.66 10.32
CA PRO A 170 -12.96 -30.57 11.32
C PRO A 170 -12.63 -30.13 12.76
N TYR A 171 -11.43 -29.58 12.99
CA TYR A 171 -11.06 -29.12 14.33
C TYR A 171 -11.77 -27.83 14.69
N CYS A 172 -11.80 -26.86 13.79
CA CYS A 172 -12.51 -25.59 13.99
C CYS A 172 -14.00 -25.82 14.28
N VAL A 173 -14.67 -26.68 13.51
CA VAL A 173 -16.08 -27.06 13.76
C VAL A 173 -16.27 -27.61 15.17
N ARG A 174 -15.40 -28.55 15.61
CA ARG A 174 -15.48 -29.09 16.99
C ARG A 174 -15.35 -28.02 18.06
N LEU A 175 -14.42 -27.05 17.86
CA LEU A 175 -14.26 -25.94 18.80
C LEU A 175 -15.47 -25.01 18.84
N VAL A 176 -16.04 -24.68 17.67
CA VAL A 176 -17.27 -23.86 17.60
C VAL A 176 -18.42 -24.58 18.34
N ARG A 177 -18.63 -25.87 18.09
CA ARG A 177 -19.68 -26.63 18.76
C ARG A 177 -19.45 -26.76 20.27
N LYS A 178 -18.17 -26.75 20.72
CA LYS A 178 -17.81 -26.81 22.16
C LYS A 178 -18.08 -25.49 22.89
N TYR A 179 -17.70 -24.35 22.28
CA TYR A 179 -17.69 -23.07 22.98
C TYR A 179 -18.89 -22.17 22.65
N VAL A 180 -19.34 -22.18 21.39
CA VAL A 180 -20.44 -21.33 20.88
C VAL A 180 -21.37 -22.12 19.95
N PRO A 181 -22.07 -23.16 20.47
CA PRO A 181 -22.78 -24.16 19.66
C PRO A 181 -23.86 -23.57 18.74
N GLU A 182 -24.40 -22.38 19.07
CA GLU A 182 -25.42 -21.69 18.27
C GLU A 182 -24.85 -20.92 17.09
N ALA A 183 -23.52 -20.73 17.05
CA ALA A 183 -22.88 -20.01 15.96
C ALA A 183 -22.88 -20.85 14.68
N LEU A 184 -23.19 -20.17 13.56
CA LEU A 184 -23.10 -20.78 12.24
C LEU A 184 -21.62 -20.89 11.82
N VAL A 185 -21.23 -22.06 11.34
CA VAL A 185 -19.93 -22.24 10.68
C VAL A 185 -20.12 -22.14 9.18
N VAL A 186 -19.47 -21.15 8.57
CA VAL A 186 -19.54 -20.86 7.15
C VAL A 186 -18.17 -21.00 6.54
N VAL A 187 -18.07 -21.68 5.39
CA VAL A 187 -16.81 -21.88 4.68
C VAL A 187 -16.89 -21.33 3.27
N ASP A 188 -15.92 -20.48 2.91
CA ASP A 188 -15.60 -20.16 1.52
C ASP A 188 -14.73 -21.27 0.93
N ASN A 189 -15.29 -22.04 0.00
CA ASN A 189 -14.63 -23.16 -0.66
C ASN A 189 -14.14 -22.82 -2.10
N THR A 190 -14.16 -21.56 -2.45
CA THR A 190 -13.85 -21.06 -3.81
C THR A 190 -12.50 -21.56 -4.36
N MET A 191 -11.51 -21.73 -3.49
CA MET A 191 -10.14 -22.14 -3.88
C MET A 191 -10.04 -23.62 -4.28
N LEU A 192 -10.95 -24.46 -3.80
CA LEU A 192 -10.90 -25.91 -3.99
C LEU A 192 -12.08 -26.47 -4.80
N SER A 193 -13.23 -25.81 -4.78
CA SER A 193 -14.48 -26.31 -5.30
C SER A 193 -14.93 -27.65 -4.66
N PRO A 194 -16.16 -28.10 -4.83
CA PRO A 194 -16.61 -29.40 -4.30
C PRO A 194 -15.83 -30.59 -4.89
N TYR A 195 -15.07 -30.41 -5.96
CA TYR A 195 -14.21 -31.46 -6.51
C TYR A 195 -13.10 -31.86 -5.54
N LEU A 196 -12.41 -30.89 -4.93
CA LEU A 196 -11.28 -31.17 -4.06
C LEU A 196 -11.67 -31.24 -2.58
N MET A 197 -12.67 -30.45 -2.15
CA MET A 197 -13.12 -30.45 -0.77
C MET A 197 -14.63 -30.20 -0.66
N ARG A 198 -15.29 -30.92 0.24
CA ARG A 198 -16.70 -30.72 0.59
C ARG A 198 -16.82 -30.40 2.09
N PRO A 199 -16.82 -29.12 2.46
CA PRO A 199 -16.86 -28.69 3.86
C PRO A 199 -18.07 -29.21 4.64
N LEU A 200 -19.21 -29.41 3.99
CA LEU A 200 -20.41 -29.98 4.64
C LEU A 200 -20.18 -31.38 5.23
N ASP A 201 -19.25 -32.17 4.66
CA ASP A 201 -18.86 -33.48 5.18
C ASP A 201 -18.19 -33.39 6.57
N PHE A 202 -17.72 -32.19 6.97
CA PHE A 202 -17.08 -31.92 8.27
C PHE A 202 -18.00 -31.29 9.31
N GLY A 203 -19.31 -31.16 9.02
CA GLY A 203 -20.30 -30.57 9.93
C GLY A 203 -20.37 -29.03 9.88
N VAL A 204 -19.89 -28.43 8.80
CA VAL A 204 -20.09 -27.02 8.47
C VAL A 204 -21.58 -26.80 8.19
N ASP A 205 -22.14 -25.63 8.60
CA ASP A 205 -23.56 -25.33 8.39
C ASP A 205 -23.85 -24.84 6.97
N ILE A 206 -22.95 -24.00 6.42
CA ILE A 206 -23.10 -23.42 5.09
C ILE A 206 -21.74 -23.42 4.39
N VAL A 207 -21.71 -23.87 3.15
CA VAL A 207 -20.58 -23.66 2.22
C VAL A 207 -21.01 -22.72 1.12
N TYR A 208 -20.09 -21.85 0.67
CA TYR A 208 -20.30 -21.06 -0.52
C TYR A 208 -19.07 -21.01 -1.42
N ASP A 209 -19.32 -20.77 -2.70
CA ASP A 209 -18.29 -20.62 -3.72
C ASP A 209 -18.57 -19.40 -4.57
N SER A 210 -17.52 -18.65 -4.91
CA SER A 210 -17.55 -17.80 -6.09
C SER A 210 -17.52 -18.68 -7.34
N ALA A 211 -18.67 -19.03 -7.86
CA ALA A 211 -18.78 -19.90 -9.03
C ALA A 211 -18.19 -19.28 -10.32
N THR A 212 -17.88 -17.98 -10.30
CA THR A 212 -17.05 -17.26 -11.27
C THR A 212 -15.68 -17.92 -11.48
N LYS A 213 -15.16 -18.63 -10.47
CA LYS A 213 -13.84 -19.24 -10.45
C LYS A 213 -13.85 -20.65 -11.06
N TYR A 214 -13.41 -21.65 -10.33
CA TYR A 214 -13.27 -23.01 -10.84
C TYR A 214 -14.56 -23.65 -11.36
N LEU A 215 -15.71 -23.37 -10.76
CA LEU A 215 -16.98 -23.94 -11.20
C LEU A 215 -17.30 -23.53 -12.65
N SER A 216 -17.22 -22.25 -13.00
CA SER A 216 -17.32 -21.79 -14.40
C SER A 216 -16.06 -22.12 -15.20
N GLY A 217 -14.90 -21.64 -14.72
CA GLY A 217 -13.60 -21.92 -15.32
C GLY A 217 -13.25 -21.17 -16.60
N HIS A 218 -14.09 -20.25 -17.11
CA HIS A 218 -13.94 -19.66 -18.44
C HIS A 218 -13.90 -18.13 -18.48
N HIS A 219 -13.98 -17.42 -17.33
CA HIS A 219 -13.99 -15.96 -17.20
C HIS A 219 -15.13 -15.25 -17.98
N ASP A 220 -16.19 -15.93 -18.29
CA ASP A 220 -17.30 -15.46 -19.15
C ASP A 220 -18.59 -15.19 -18.38
N ILE A 221 -18.66 -15.55 -17.08
CA ILE A 221 -19.79 -15.28 -16.20
C ILE A 221 -19.34 -14.84 -14.80
N MET A 222 -20.24 -14.14 -14.13
CA MET A 222 -20.20 -13.96 -12.69
C MET A 222 -21.31 -14.78 -12.05
N ALA A 223 -20.96 -15.61 -11.05
CA ALA A 223 -21.91 -16.43 -10.34
C ALA A 223 -21.42 -16.73 -8.91
N GLY A 224 -22.35 -17.05 -8.03
CA GLY A 224 -22.11 -17.58 -6.69
C GLY A 224 -23.00 -18.77 -6.41
N VAL A 225 -22.54 -19.65 -5.54
CA VAL A 225 -23.26 -20.82 -5.08
C VAL A 225 -23.24 -20.87 -3.57
N ILE A 226 -24.39 -21.16 -2.95
CA ILE A 226 -24.52 -21.41 -1.51
C ILE A 226 -25.13 -22.78 -1.34
N ALA A 227 -24.61 -23.62 -0.44
CA ALA A 227 -25.17 -24.93 -0.17
C ALA A 227 -25.24 -25.23 1.35
N CYS A 228 -26.25 -25.97 1.77
CA CYS A 228 -26.45 -26.39 3.15
C CYS A 228 -27.31 -27.67 3.26
N ASN A 229 -27.30 -28.28 4.47
CA ASN A 229 -28.12 -29.45 4.78
C ASN A 229 -29.34 -29.15 5.69
N ARG A 230 -29.38 -27.94 6.24
CA ARG A 230 -30.42 -27.53 7.21
C ARG A 230 -31.57 -26.82 6.50
N ASP A 231 -32.78 -27.28 6.71
CA ASP A 231 -34.02 -26.75 6.11
C ASP A 231 -34.31 -25.34 6.60
N ASP A 232 -34.09 -25.04 7.87
CA ASP A 232 -34.31 -23.71 8.48
C ASP A 232 -33.40 -22.63 7.88
N LEU A 233 -32.15 -22.99 7.55
CA LEU A 233 -31.22 -22.11 6.86
C LEU A 233 -31.58 -21.95 5.39
N ALA A 234 -31.97 -23.03 4.74
CA ALA A 234 -32.40 -23.03 3.35
C ALA A 234 -33.58 -22.09 3.12
N GLU A 235 -34.61 -22.18 3.97
CA GLU A 235 -35.80 -21.30 3.92
C GLU A 235 -35.43 -19.82 4.07
N LYS A 236 -34.58 -19.48 5.03
CA LYS A 236 -34.12 -18.10 5.24
C LYS A 236 -33.31 -17.56 4.06
N MET A 237 -32.41 -18.37 3.50
CA MET A 237 -31.62 -17.99 2.33
C MET A 237 -32.48 -17.82 1.11
N PHE A 238 -33.42 -18.77 0.85
CA PHE A 238 -34.35 -18.65 -0.27
C PHE A 238 -35.24 -17.41 -0.14
N PHE A 239 -35.75 -17.12 1.05
CA PHE A 239 -36.54 -15.92 1.32
C PHE A 239 -35.75 -14.66 1.01
N THR A 240 -34.49 -14.61 1.43
CA THR A 240 -33.59 -13.46 1.15
C THR A 240 -33.34 -13.31 -0.35
N ILE A 241 -32.97 -14.39 -1.04
CA ILE A 241 -32.67 -14.38 -2.48
C ILE A 241 -33.85 -13.87 -3.29
N LYS A 242 -35.05 -14.40 -3.06
CA LYS A 242 -36.26 -13.98 -3.81
C LYS A 242 -36.67 -12.54 -3.49
N SER A 243 -36.44 -12.08 -2.26
CA SER A 243 -36.81 -10.73 -1.82
C SER A 243 -35.85 -9.66 -2.33
N VAL A 244 -34.54 -9.94 -2.29
CA VAL A 244 -33.48 -9.03 -2.79
C VAL A 244 -33.38 -9.10 -4.32
N GLY A 245 -33.65 -10.24 -4.91
CA GLY A 245 -33.62 -10.44 -6.36
C GLY A 245 -32.22 -10.72 -6.94
N ASN A 246 -31.32 -11.31 -6.16
CA ASN A 246 -29.95 -11.62 -6.58
C ASN A 246 -29.74 -13.05 -7.11
N GLY A 247 -30.84 -13.78 -7.44
CA GLY A 247 -30.75 -15.09 -8.10
C GLY A 247 -30.06 -15.02 -9.47
N LEU A 248 -29.31 -16.07 -9.81
CA LEU A 248 -28.56 -16.14 -11.07
C LEU A 248 -29.48 -16.13 -12.29
N ALA A 249 -29.11 -15.40 -13.35
CA ALA A 249 -29.88 -15.34 -14.59
C ALA A 249 -29.87 -16.69 -15.36
N PRO A 250 -30.95 -17.02 -16.11
CA PRO A 250 -31.05 -18.33 -16.75
C PRO A 250 -29.95 -18.66 -17.75
N LEU A 251 -29.45 -17.68 -18.50
CA LEU A 251 -28.32 -17.89 -19.44
C LEU A 251 -27.02 -18.18 -18.69
N ASP A 252 -26.76 -17.45 -17.61
CA ASP A 252 -25.59 -17.68 -16.76
C ASP A 252 -25.67 -19.04 -16.05
N CYS A 253 -26.89 -19.49 -15.68
CA CYS A 253 -27.12 -20.85 -15.18
C CYS A 253 -26.70 -21.90 -16.20
N PHE A 254 -27.07 -21.73 -17.46
CA PHE A 254 -26.68 -22.63 -18.54
C PHE A 254 -25.15 -22.66 -18.75
N LEU A 255 -24.51 -21.48 -18.81
CA LEU A 255 -23.06 -21.37 -18.97
C LEU A 255 -22.31 -21.97 -17.79
N LEU A 256 -22.78 -21.74 -16.55
CA LEU A 256 -22.19 -22.35 -15.36
C LEU A 256 -22.33 -23.87 -15.40
N LEU A 257 -23.50 -24.40 -15.74
CA LEU A 257 -23.72 -25.83 -15.88
C LEU A 257 -22.80 -26.45 -16.94
N ARG A 258 -22.58 -25.75 -18.06
CA ARG A 258 -21.63 -26.14 -19.11
C ARG A 258 -20.19 -26.18 -18.58
N GLY A 259 -19.76 -25.17 -17.82
CA GLY A 259 -18.44 -25.10 -17.18
C GLY A 259 -18.20 -26.25 -16.21
N ILE A 260 -19.19 -26.59 -15.38
CA ILE A 260 -19.13 -27.67 -14.40
C ILE A 260 -18.84 -29.03 -15.05
N LYS A 261 -19.33 -29.29 -16.24
CA LYS A 261 -19.12 -30.57 -16.95
C LYS A 261 -17.66 -30.95 -17.14
N THR A 262 -16.76 -29.97 -17.18
CA THR A 262 -15.31 -30.16 -17.31
C THR A 262 -14.53 -29.89 -16.03
N LEU A 263 -15.20 -29.63 -14.91
CA LEU A 263 -14.56 -29.24 -13.66
C LEU A 263 -13.48 -30.23 -13.22
N ALA A 264 -13.78 -31.51 -13.16
CA ALA A 264 -12.85 -32.54 -12.72
C ALA A 264 -11.59 -32.57 -13.61
N LEU A 265 -11.76 -32.55 -14.94
CA LEU A 265 -10.65 -32.56 -15.89
C LEU A 265 -9.74 -31.32 -15.73
N ARG A 266 -10.36 -30.15 -15.55
CA ARG A 266 -9.63 -28.89 -15.38
C ARG A 266 -8.85 -28.88 -14.05
N MET A 267 -9.50 -29.26 -12.95
CA MET A 267 -8.86 -29.29 -11.64
C MET A 267 -7.70 -30.28 -11.59
N ASP A 268 -7.83 -31.48 -12.19
CA ASP A 268 -6.74 -32.46 -12.25
C ASP A 268 -5.54 -31.91 -13.03
N ARG A 269 -5.76 -31.30 -14.18
CA ARG A 269 -4.72 -30.68 -14.97
C ARG A 269 -4.07 -29.52 -14.22
N GLN A 270 -4.86 -28.61 -13.65
CA GLN A 270 -4.40 -27.41 -12.96
C GLN A 270 -3.54 -27.76 -11.75
N GLN A 271 -3.98 -28.71 -10.88
CA GLN A 271 -3.17 -29.08 -9.72
C GLN A 271 -1.89 -29.85 -10.10
N SER A 272 -1.92 -30.66 -11.16
CA SER A 272 -0.72 -31.34 -11.66
C SER A 272 0.31 -30.33 -12.19
N SER A 273 -0.13 -29.35 -12.96
CA SER A 273 0.73 -28.27 -13.47
C SER A 273 1.21 -27.36 -12.33
N ALA A 274 0.35 -27.03 -11.36
CA ALA A 274 0.71 -26.22 -10.18
C ALA A 274 1.77 -26.90 -9.32
N MET A 275 1.72 -28.24 -9.18
CA MET A 275 2.74 -28.99 -8.44
C MET A 275 4.11 -28.89 -9.13
N GLN A 276 4.16 -28.94 -10.46
CA GLN A 276 5.39 -28.78 -11.23
C GLN A 276 5.98 -27.38 -11.04
N VAL A 277 5.15 -26.33 -11.15
CA VAL A 277 5.55 -24.94 -10.95
C VAL A 277 6.02 -24.70 -9.50
N ALA A 278 5.30 -25.22 -8.52
CA ALA A 278 5.68 -25.10 -7.11
C ALA A 278 7.02 -25.82 -6.81
N THR A 279 7.21 -27.03 -7.33
CA THR A 279 8.45 -27.79 -7.16
C THR A 279 9.63 -27.08 -7.83
N TYR A 280 9.42 -26.49 -9.00
CA TYR A 280 10.43 -25.72 -9.70
C TYR A 280 10.86 -24.48 -8.89
N LEU A 281 9.92 -23.69 -8.38
CA LEU A 281 10.23 -22.50 -7.56
C LEU A 281 10.88 -22.86 -6.22
N ASP A 282 10.41 -23.93 -5.56
CA ASP A 282 10.98 -24.43 -4.29
C ASP A 282 12.41 -24.94 -4.51
N GLY A 283 12.65 -25.67 -5.63
CA GLY A 283 13.98 -26.13 -6.03
C GLY A 283 14.97 -25.00 -6.32
N LEU A 284 14.50 -23.84 -6.77
CA LEU A 284 15.31 -22.62 -6.93
C LEU A 284 15.61 -21.92 -5.59
N GLY A 285 14.91 -22.28 -4.49
CA GLY A 285 15.09 -21.68 -3.16
C GLY A 285 14.19 -20.48 -2.89
N PHE A 286 13.08 -20.31 -3.63
CA PHE A 286 12.04 -19.34 -3.27
C PHE A 286 11.20 -19.86 -2.09
N LYS A 287 10.69 -18.96 -1.26
CA LYS A 287 9.72 -19.30 -0.22
C LYS A 287 8.35 -19.47 -0.87
N VAL A 288 7.99 -20.71 -1.16
CA VAL A 288 6.75 -21.08 -1.85
C VAL A 288 5.68 -21.48 -0.84
N ARG A 289 4.47 -20.97 -1.03
CA ARG A 289 3.28 -21.40 -0.30
C ARG A 289 2.41 -22.20 -1.25
N TYR A 290 2.38 -23.51 -1.05
CA TYR A 290 1.54 -24.42 -1.81
C TYR A 290 1.25 -25.68 -1.00
N PRO A 291 -0.02 -26.05 -0.82
CA PRO A 291 -0.38 -27.19 0.03
C PRO A 291 0.15 -28.54 -0.45
N GLY A 292 0.52 -28.66 -1.73
CA GLY A 292 1.11 -29.85 -2.31
C GLY A 292 2.55 -30.13 -1.90
N LEU A 293 3.31 -29.11 -1.49
CA LEU A 293 4.69 -29.27 -1.03
C LEU A 293 4.71 -29.81 0.39
N ARG A 294 5.51 -30.87 0.64
CA ARG A 294 5.67 -31.44 1.98
C ARG A 294 6.32 -30.47 2.98
N SER A 295 7.12 -29.54 2.48
CA SER A 295 7.76 -28.45 3.25
C SER A 295 6.76 -27.39 3.71
N PHE A 296 5.58 -27.33 3.12
CA PHE A 296 4.58 -26.32 3.48
C PHE A 296 3.92 -26.64 4.83
N PRO A 297 3.91 -25.70 5.81
CA PRO A 297 3.45 -25.97 7.16
C PRO A 297 2.02 -26.54 7.25
N GLY A 298 1.13 -26.10 6.37
CA GLY A 298 -0.27 -26.54 6.30
C GLY A 298 -0.51 -27.85 5.54
N HIS A 299 0.54 -28.47 4.96
CA HIS A 299 0.41 -29.66 4.09
C HIS A 299 -0.40 -30.79 4.72
N VAL A 300 -0.04 -31.21 5.93
CA VAL A 300 -0.67 -32.35 6.60
C VAL A 300 -2.16 -32.08 6.90
N ALA A 301 -2.48 -30.88 7.40
CA ALA A 301 -3.86 -30.49 7.67
C ALA A 301 -4.69 -30.44 6.37
N HIS A 302 -4.11 -29.88 5.31
CA HIS A 302 -4.75 -29.77 4.01
C HIS A 302 -5.06 -31.15 3.41
N MET A 303 -4.06 -32.03 3.33
CA MET A 303 -4.19 -33.34 2.68
C MET A 303 -5.06 -34.33 3.47
N ARG A 304 -5.43 -34.04 4.74
CA ARG A 304 -6.42 -34.81 5.50
C ARG A 304 -7.84 -34.46 5.13
N GLN A 305 -8.10 -33.22 4.66
CA GLN A 305 -9.44 -32.71 4.40
C GLN A 305 -9.73 -32.47 2.93
N ALA A 306 -8.71 -32.41 2.08
CA ALA A 306 -8.84 -32.17 0.64
C ALA A 306 -8.26 -33.35 -0.18
N ARG A 307 -8.82 -33.57 -1.37
CA ARG A 307 -8.36 -34.62 -2.31
C ARG A 307 -7.12 -34.24 -3.08
N GLY A 308 -6.74 -32.96 -3.04
CA GLY A 308 -5.56 -32.45 -3.74
C GLY A 308 -5.27 -31.01 -3.40
N PRO A 309 -4.10 -30.49 -3.82
CA PRO A 309 -3.57 -29.20 -3.36
C PRO A 309 -4.17 -27.98 -4.07
N GLY A 310 -4.96 -28.16 -5.14
CA GLY A 310 -5.51 -27.06 -5.92
C GLY A 310 -4.56 -26.47 -6.95
N GLY A 311 -5.01 -25.40 -7.62
CA GLY A 311 -4.31 -24.76 -8.73
C GLY A 311 -3.72 -23.38 -8.40
N VAL A 312 -3.70 -22.95 -7.15
CA VAL A 312 -3.18 -21.64 -6.73
C VAL A 312 -2.01 -21.82 -5.78
N LEU A 313 -0.94 -21.07 -6.03
CA LEU A 313 0.24 -20.97 -5.17
C LEU A 313 0.72 -19.53 -5.07
N SER A 314 1.52 -19.24 -4.07
CA SER A 314 2.20 -17.95 -3.98
C SER A 314 3.65 -18.13 -3.55
N PHE A 315 4.51 -17.17 -3.91
CA PHE A 315 5.91 -17.17 -3.51
C PHE A 315 6.44 -15.77 -3.25
N GLU A 316 7.46 -15.69 -2.43
CA GLU A 316 8.12 -14.44 -2.07
C GLU A 316 9.45 -14.29 -2.83
N THR A 317 9.64 -13.15 -3.48
CA THR A 317 10.92 -12.81 -4.12
C THR A 317 11.92 -12.19 -3.15
N GLY A 318 11.44 -11.56 -2.08
CA GLY A 318 12.23 -10.77 -1.14
C GLY A 318 12.37 -9.30 -1.56
N CYS A 319 11.84 -8.91 -2.74
CA CYS A 319 11.97 -7.55 -3.27
C CYS A 319 10.76 -7.20 -4.14
N THR A 320 10.04 -6.12 -3.80
CA THR A 320 8.84 -5.69 -4.53
C THR A 320 9.16 -5.35 -5.99
N LEU A 321 10.25 -4.63 -6.24
CA LEU A 321 10.69 -4.30 -7.59
C LEU A 321 11.01 -5.54 -8.44
N MET A 322 11.60 -6.57 -7.83
CA MET A 322 11.86 -7.83 -8.51
C MET A 322 10.54 -8.51 -8.89
N SER A 323 9.57 -8.51 -7.98
CA SER A 323 8.22 -9.04 -8.24
C SER A 323 7.53 -8.31 -9.39
N GLU A 324 7.57 -6.99 -9.42
CA GLU A 324 7.03 -6.17 -10.52
C GLU A 324 7.65 -6.53 -11.87
N LYS A 325 8.96 -6.73 -11.91
CA LYS A 325 9.64 -7.10 -13.14
C LYS A 325 9.31 -8.51 -13.60
N ILE A 326 9.21 -9.46 -12.69
CA ILE A 326 8.81 -10.82 -13.02
C ILE A 326 7.41 -10.77 -13.65
N VAL A 327 6.46 -10.11 -12.98
CA VAL A 327 5.07 -9.98 -13.48
C VAL A 327 5.02 -9.28 -14.84
N ALA A 328 5.79 -8.21 -15.03
CA ALA A 328 5.85 -7.50 -16.32
C ALA A 328 6.55 -8.27 -17.45
N ALA A 329 7.39 -9.25 -17.13
CA ALA A 329 8.16 -10.01 -18.10
C ALA A 329 7.45 -11.29 -18.58
N THR A 330 6.41 -11.75 -17.88
CA THR A 330 5.62 -12.91 -18.31
C THR A 330 4.82 -12.63 -19.58
N LYS A 331 4.63 -13.63 -20.43
CA LYS A 331 3.89 -13.55 -21.69
C LYS A 331 2.66 -14.44 -21.72
N LEU A 332 2.76 -15.64 -21.16
CA LEU A 332 1.65 -16.59 -21.06
C LEU A 332 0.81 -16.35 -19.80
N TRP A 333 1.46 -15.96 -18.69
CA TRP A 333 0.78 -15.65 -17.45
C TRP A 333 0.07 -14.31 -17.55
N GLY A 334 -1.26 -14.34 -17.64
CA GLY A 334 -2.07 -13.11 -17.71
C GLY A 334 -2.05 -12.35 -16.37
N VAL A 335 -1.79 -11.04 -16.41
CA VAL A 335 -1.82 -10.20 -15.21
C VAL A 335 -3.27 -9.92 -14.83
N SER A 336 -3.75 -10.52 -13.72
CA SER A 336 -5.14 -10.37 -13.28
C SER A 336 -5.34 -10.68 -11.79
N VAL A 337 -6.35 -10.04 -11.19
CA VAL A 337 -6.79 -10.29 -9.79
C VAL A 337 -7.57 -11.58 -9.60
N SER A 338 -8.01 -12.25 -10.68
CA SER A 338 -8.85 -13.46 -10.66
C SER A 338 -8.02 -14.74 -10.48
N PHE A 339 -8.69 -15.89 -10.46
CA PHE A 339 -8.12 -17.22 -10.49
C PHE A 339 -9.16 -18.25 -10.96
N GLY A 340 -8.74 -19.52 -11.15
CA GLY A 340 -9.64 -20.64 -11.34
C GLY A 340 -10.18 -20.81 -12.76
N CYS A 341 -9.58 -20.13 -13.76
CA CYS A 341 -9.93 -20.30 -15.17
C CYS A 341 -8.97 -21.24 -15.91
N VAL A 342 -9.28 -21.50 -17.17
CA VAL A 342 -8.44 -22.30 -18.08
C VAL A 342 -7.09 -21.65 -18.37
N ASN A 343 -6.97 -20.32 -18.32
CA ASN A 343 -5.73 -19.59 -18.52
C ASN A 343 -4.99 -19.36 -17.20
N SER A 344 -3.67 -19.43 -17.26
CA SER A 344 -2.79 -19.13 -16.13
C SER A 344 -2.69 -17.63 -15.88
N LEU A 345 -2.74 -17.25 -14.60
CA LEU A 345 -2.72 -15.87 -14.15
C LEU A 345 -1.61 -15.62 -13.13
N ILE A 346 -1.06 -14.41 -13.16
CA ILE A 346 -0.07 -13.91 -12.22
C ILE A 346 -0.53 -12.58 -11.63
N SER A 347 -0.26 -12.34 -10.37
CA SER A 347 -0.61 -11.07 -9.72
C SER A 347 0.29 -10.76 -8.53
N MET A 348 0.36 -9.46 -8.19
CA MET A 348 0.89 -8.96 -6.91
C MET A 348 -0.28 -8.53 -6.03
N PRO A 349 -0.72 -9.34 -5.06
CA PRO A 349 -1.93 -9.06 -4.29
C PRO A 349 -1.93 -7.70 -3.58
N CYS A 350 -0.80 -7.29 -3.00
CA CYS A 350 -0.69 -6.01 -2.29
C CYS A 350 -0.91 -4.77 -3.18
N GLN A 351 -0.59 -4.88 -4.47
CA GLN A 351 -0.81 -3.80 -5.45
C GLN A 351 -2.15 -3.91 -6.18
N MET A 352 -2.84 -5.04 -6.08
CA MET A 352 -4.04 -5.34 -6.86
C MET A 352 -5.24 -5.65 -5.95
N SER A 353 -5.50 -6.92 -5.65
CA SER A 353 -6.71 -7.36 -4.93
C SER A 353 -6.78 -6.89 -3.47
N HIS A 354 -5.65 -6.63 -2.82
CA HIS A 354 -5.52 -6.18 -1.44
C HIS A 354 -4.97 -4.75 -1.31
N ALA A 355 -4.90 -4.00 -2.41
CA ALA A 355 -4.41 -2.62 -2.44
C ALA A 355 -5.22 -1.66 -1.56
N SER A 356 -6.52 -1.95 -1.35
CA SER A 356 -7.41 -1.16 -0.50
C SER A 356 -7.21 -1.37 1.01
N ILE A 357 -6.42 -2.37 1.42
CA ILE A 357 -6.09 -2.62 2.83
C ILE A 357 -4.89 -1.75 3.20
N ASP A 358 -4.99 -1.07 4.34
CA ASP A 358 -3.88 -0.24 4.85
C ASP A 358 -2.57 -1.05 4.91
N PRO A 359 -1.43 -0.51 4.43
CA PRO A 359 -0.14 -1.19 4.46
C PRO A 359 0.29 -1.68 5.85
N LYS A 360 -0.05 -0.95 6.92
CA LYS A 360 0.22 -1.37 8.30
C LYS A 360 -0.57 -2.64 8.65
N VAL A 361 -1.86 -2.66 8.31
CA VAL A 361 -2.72 -3.82 8.54
C VAL A 361 -2.22 -5.02 7.72
N ARG A 362 -1.72 -4.81 6.48
CA ARG A 362 -1.09 -5.88 5.70
C ARG A 362 0.16 -6.43 6.39
N ALA A 363 1.01 -5.54 6.91
CA ALA A 363 2.22 -5.94 7.64
C ALA A 363 1.90 -6.68 8.94
N GLU A 364 0.92 -6.22 9.73
CA GLU A 364 0.43 -6.89 10.94
C GLU A 364 -0.13 -8.29 10.65
N ARG A 365 -0.79 -8.46 9.49
CA ARG A 365 -1.29 -9.76 9.01
C ARG A 365 -0.20 -10.63 8.36
N GLY A 366 1.04 -10.15 8.30
CA GLY A 366 2.17 -10.86 7.70
C GLY A 366 2.09 -11.02 6.19
N LEU A 367 1.35 -10.15 5.47
CA LEU A 367 1.22 -10.17 4.00
C LEU A 367 2.39 -9.43 3.35
N PRO A 368 3.35 -10.13 2.70
CA PRO A 368 4.54 -9.49 2.14
C PRO A 368 4.22 -8.66 0.89
N GLU A 369 4.74 -7.45 0.80
CA GLU A 369 4.56 -6.57 -0.37
C GLU A 369 5.15 -7.17 -1.66
N ASN A 370 6.15 -8.05 -1.54
CA ASN A 370 6.81 -8.71 -2.65
C ASN A 370 6.18 -10.07 -3.03
N LEU A 371 5.01 -10.41 -2.47
CA LEU A 371 4.34 -11.67 -2.75
C LEU A 371 3.81 -11.70 -4.17
N ILE A 372 4.15 -12.73 -4.92
CA ILE A 372 3.54 -13.07 -6.22
C ILE A 372 2.59 -14.24 -6.01
N ARG A 373 1.36 -14.13 -6.52
CA ARG A 373 0.39 -15.22 -6.58
C ARG A 373 0.28 -15.73 -8.01
N LEU A 374 0.41 -17.03 -8.18
CA LEU A 374 0.22 -17.76 -9.43
C LEU A 374 -1.07 -18.59 -9.36
N CYS A 375 -1.89 -18.47 -10.39
CA CYS A 375 -3.10 -19.29 -10.57
C CYS A 375 -2.92 -20.08 -11.86
N VAL A 376 -2.72 -21.38 -11.73
CA VAL A 376 -2.33 -22.24 -12.82
C VAL A 376 -3.55 -22.68 -13.63
N GLY A 377 -3.50 -22.50 -14.95
CA GLY A 377 -4.51 -22.92 -15.90
C GLY A 377 -4.29 -24.36 -16.40
N ILE A 378 -4.79 -24.62 -17.62
CA ILE A 378 -4.70 -25.95 -18.25
C ILE A 378 -3.68 -25.99 -19.38
N GLU A 379 -2.95 -24.92 -19.64
CA GLU A 379 -1.87 -24.84 -20.63
C GLU A 379 -0.82 -25.92 -20.39
N ASP A 380 0.05 -26.16 -21.35
CA ASP A 380 1.13 -27.11 -21.16
C ASP A 380 2.10 -26.62 -20.07
N PRO A 381 2.39 -27.46 -19.04
CA PRO A 381 3.25 -27.03 -17.95
C PRO A 381 4.68 -26.72 -18.38
N SER A 382 5.18 -27.30 -19.48
CA SER A 382 6.50 -26.96 -20.01
C SER A 382 6.56 -25.54 -20.55
N ASP A 383 5.48 -25.06 -21.20
CA ASP A 383 5.38 -23.70 -21.71
C ASP A 383 5.25 -22.70 -20.57
N LEU A 384 4.45 -23.02 -19.56
CA LEU A 384 4.30 -22.19 -18.37
C LEU A 384 5.60 -22.05 -17.59
N LEU A 385 6.36 -23.15 -17.46
CA LEU A 385 7.66 -23.15 -16.80
C LEU A 385 8.70 -22.37 -17.61
N ALA A 386 8.70 -22.51 -18.93
CA ALA A 386 9.63 -21.80 -19.81
C ALA A 386 9.39 -20.28 -19.75
N ASP A 387 8.13 -19.83 -19.78
CA ASP A 387 7.77 -18.42 -19.67
C ASP A 387 8.14 -17.86 -18.30
N LEU A 388 7.83 -18.58 -17.21
CA LEU A 388 8.17 -18.17 -15.86
C LEU A 388 9.70 -18.15 -15.64
N HIS A 389 10.43 -19.15 -16.14
CA HIS A 389 11.89 -19.18 -16.11
C HIS A 389 12.50 -17.96 -16.77
N GLN A 390 12.04 -17.66 -18.01
CA GLN A 390 12.51 -16.49 -18.76
C GLN A 390 12.20 -15.19 -18.03
N ALA A 391 11.02 -15.07 -17.40
CA ALA A 391 10.65 -13.91 -16.60
C ALA A 391 11.53 -13.76 -15.35
N LEU A 392 11.81 -14.85 -14.64
CA LEU A 392 12.71 -14.87 -13.48
C LEU A 392 14.14 -14.46 -13.87
N LEU A 393 14.65 -15.00 -14.98
CA LEU A 393 15.99 -14.70 -15.50
C LEU A 393 16.10 -13.22 -15.92
N SER A 394 15.15 -12.73 -16.71
CA SER A 394 15.15 -11.33 -17.16
C SER A 394 14.98 -10.31 -16.03
N ALA A 395 14.29 -10.68 -14.97
CA ALA A 395 14.17 -9.87 -13.75
C ALA A 395 15.46 -9.89 -12.89
N GLY A 396 16.38 -10.82 -13.13
CA GLY A 396 17.56 -11.05 -12.30
C GLY A 396 17.24 -11.75 -10.97
N ALA A 397 16.13 -12.48 -10.92
CA ALA A 397 15.70 -13.24 -9.73
C ALA A 397 16.44 -14.58 -9.61
N ILE A 398 16.93 -15.09 -10.73
CA ILE A 398 17.75 -16.30 -10.82
C ILE A 398 18.98 -16.03 -11.68
N GLU A 399 20.04 -16.80 -11.44
CA GLU A 399 21.28 -16.80 -12.21
C GLU A 399 21.74 -18.23 -12.46
N GLU A 400 22.48 -18.46 -13.56
CA GLU A 400 23.11 -19.74 -13.84
C GLU A 400 24.24 -20.02 -12.83
N GLU A 401 24.33 -21.25 -12.33
CA GLU A 401 25.39 -21.60 -11.37
C GLU A 401 26.77 -21.61 -12.06
N PRO A 402 27.81 -20.97 -11.45
CA PRO A 402 29.09 -20.75 -12.09
C PRO A 402 29.83 -22.04 -12.54
N HIS A 403 29.47 -23.20 -11.98
CA HIS A 403 30.19 -24.49 -12.22
C HIS A 403 29.30 -25.60 -12.78
N HIS A 404 27.99 -25.30 -13.03
CA HIS A 404 27.03 -26.28 -13.53
C HIS A 404 26.17 -25.64 -14.62
N SER A 405 26.65 -25.71 -15.86
CA SER A 405 25.87 -25.17 -17.01
C SER A 405 24.50 -25.81 -17.09
N GLY A 406 23.47 -24.97 -17.21
CA GLY A 406 22.06 -25.36 -17.20
C GLY A 406 21.41 -25.51 -15.84
N SER A 407 22.16 -25.35 -14.75
CA SER A 407 21.59 -25.24 -13.39
C SER A 407 21.41 -23.78 -12.98
N PHE A 408 20.27 -23.47 -12.36
CA PHE A 408 19.94 -22.11 -11.94
C PHE A 408 19.67 -22.06 -10.44
N ARG A 409 20.05 -20.97 -9.80
CA ARG A 409 19.76 -20.70 -8.40
C ARG A 409 19.10 -19.33 -8.23
N ARG A 410 18.39 -19.18 -7.15
CA ARG A 410 17.86 -17.87 -6.72
C ARG A 410 19.01 -16.92 -6.38
N VAL A 411 18.89 -15.67 -6.84
CA VAL A 411 19.75 -14.58 -6.38
C VAL A 411 19.18 -14.08 -5.04
N PRO A 412 19.92 -14.23 -3.92
CA PRO A 412 19.44 -13.72 -2.62
C PRO A 412 19.39 -12.21 -2.64
N VAL A 413 18.21 -11.64 -2.46
CA VAL A 413 18.04 -10.19 -2.33
C VAL A 413 17.83 -9.88 -0.86
N LYS A 414 18.81 -9.24 -0.24
CA LYS A 414 18.75 -8.84 1.18
C LYS A 414 18.04 -7.50 1.36
N ASP A 415 18.07 -6.61 0.35
CA ASP A 415 17.48 -5.27 0.39
C ASP A 415 17.10 -4.81 -1.03
N GLU A 416 15.93 -4.19 -1.19
CA GLU A 416 15.47 -3.58 -2.46
C GLU A 416 16.44 -2.51 -2.96
N MET A 417 17.06 -1.78 -2.03
CA MET A 417 18.08 -0.77 -2.37
C MET A 417 19.36 -1.39 -2.91
N GLU A 418 19.76 -2.58 -2.43
CA GLU A 418 20.91 -3.31 -2.99
C GLU A 418 20.64 -3.78 -4.43
N LEU A 419 19.43 -4.25 -4.73
CA LEU A 419 19.06 -4.62 -6.10
C LEU A 419 19.05 -3.41 -7.06
N PHE A 420 18.52 -2.30 -6.60
CA PHE A 420 18.55 -1.05 -7.37
C PHE A 420 19.99 -0.60 -7.62
N ARG A 421 20.84 -0.70 -6.60
CA ARG A 421 22.27 -0.40 -6.70
C ARG A 421 22.99 -1.36 -7.66
N ALA A 422 22.74 -2.66 -7.57
CA ALA A 422 23.30 -3.65 -8.50
C ALA A 422 22.93 -3.35 -9.96
N LYS A 423 21.71 -2.83 -10.20
CA LYS A 423 21.31 -2.34 -11.53
C LYS A 423 22.03 -1.08 -11.98
N LEU A 424 22.25 -0.14 -11.07
CA LEU A 424 23.05 1.05 -11.34
C LEU A 424 24.43 0.64 -11.85
N LEU A 425 25.01 -0.39 -11.24
CA LEU A 425 26.35 -0.91 -11.50
C LEU A 425 26.44 -1.82 -12.74
N ALA A 426 25.40 -2.62 -13.01
CA ALA A 426 25.38 -3.54 -14.17
C ALA A 426 25.12 -2.83 -15.52
N ARG A 427 24.76 -1.56 -15.54
CA ARG A 427 24.58 -0.78 -16.76
C ARG A 427 25.94 -0.53 -17.41
N LYS A 428 26.21 -1.24 -18.52
CA LYS A 428 27.36 -0.92 -19.39
C LYS A 428 27.21 0.47 -20.01
N PRO A 429 28.27 1.26 -20.09
CA PRO A 429 28.21 2.67 -20.49
C PRO A 429 27.65 2.99 -21.89
N SER A 430 27.43 1.98 -22.74
CA SER A 430 27.26 2.21 -24.20
C SER A 430 25.85 1.96 -24.78
N SER A 431 24.84 1.57 -24.01
CA SER A 431 23.58 1.09 -24.61
C SER A 431 22.28 1.78 -24.19
N VAL A 432 22.32 2.82 -23.33
CA VAL A 432 21.10 3.52 -22.88
C VAL A 432 20.98 4.86 -23.57
N PRO A 433 19.82 5.20 -24.20
CA PRO A 433 19.58 6.54 -24.73
C PRO A 433 19.65 7.54 -23.58
N LYS A 434 20.58 8.51 -23.66
CA LYS A 434 20.71 9.56 -22.64
C LYS A 434 19.73 10.67 -22.97
N ARG A 435 19.11 11.24 -21.93
CA ARG A 435 18.27 12.41 -22.12
C ARG A 435 19.13 13.62 -22.46
N THR A 436 18.98 14.10 -23.67
CA THR A 436 19.54 15.38 -24.13
C THR A 436 18.58 16.55 -23.94
N THR A 437 17.40 16.29 -23.36
CA THR A 437 16.34 17.29 -23.18
C THR A 437 16.37 17.91 -21.78
N THR A 438 15.98 19.16 -21.69
CA THR A 438 15.79 19.89 -20.42
C THR A 438 14.78 19.15 -19.53
N LEU A 439 15.13 18.99 -18.26
CA LEU A 439 14.26 18.41 -17.25
C LEU A 439 14.09 19.40 -16.10
N THR A 440 12.86 19.55 -15.61
CA THR A 440 12.54 20.40 -14.46
C THR A 440 11.82 19.61 -13.39
N VAL A 441 12.22 19.81 -12.13
CA VAL A 441 11.63 19.19 -10.94
C VAL A 441 11.33 20.24 -9.88
N SER A 442 10.47 19.90 -8.92
CA SER A 442 10.26 20.77 -7.75
C SER A 442 10.05 19.96 -6.48
N ALA A 443 10.44 20.50 -5.34
CA ALA A 443 10.20 19.88 -4.03
C ALA A 443 9.77 20.94 -3.01
N PRO A 444 8.78 20.67 -2.15
CA PRO A 444 8.31 21.61 -1.15
C PRO A 444 9.27 21.71 0.03
N GLY A 445 9.22 22.84 0.74
CA GLY A 445 9.74 22.94 2.10
C GLY A 445 8.81 22.24 3.11
N LYS A 446 9.10 22.44 4.40
CA LYS A 446 8.28 21.88 5.50
C LYS A 446 8.12 22.86 6.64
N VAL A 447 7.07 22.65 7.43
CA VAL A 447 6.90 23.25 8.76
C VAL A 447 6.63 22.16 9.79
N ILE A 448 7.07 22.39 11.05
CA ILE A 448 6.69 21.50 12.15
C ILE A 448 5.43 22.09 12.78
N LEU A 449 4.37 21.28 12.82
CA LEU A 449 3.10 21.65 13.42
C LEU A 449 3.05 21.28 14.90
N PHE A 450 3.62 20.14 15.28
CA PHE A 450 3.65 19.63 16.66
C PHE A 450 4.95 18.84 16.94
N GLY A 451 5.36 18.76 18.18
CA GLY A 451 6.44 17.88 18.62
C GLY A 451 7.85 18.48 18.55
N GLU A 452 7.97 19.79 18.36
CA GLU A 452 9.26 20.49 18.40
C GLU A 452 10.00 20.19 19.71
N HIS A 453 11.31 20.04 19.67
CA HIS A 453 12.20 19.64 20.78
C HIS A 453 11.91 18.27 21.38
N ALA A 454 10.66 17.96 21.67
CA ALA A 454 10.27 16.71 22.31
C ALA A 454 10.59 15.48 21.40
N VAL A 455 10.66 15.67 20.09
CA VAL A 455 10.97 14.62 19.12
C VAL A 455 12.33 13.95 19.33
N VAL A 456 13.34 14.68 19.80
CA VAL A 456 14.66 14.08 20.10
C VAL A 456 14.62 13.18 21.34
N HIS A 457 13.54 13.28 22.13
CA HIS A 457 13.28 12.49 23.31
C HIS A 457 12.21 11.39 23.09
N GLY A 458 11.92 11.04 21.81
CA GLY A 458 11.01 9.95 21.43
C GLY A 458 9.52 10.32 21.40
N VAL A 459 9.20 11.60 21.51
CA VAL A 459 7.84 12.13 21.34
C VAL A 459 7.55 12.29 19.84
N THR A 460 6.32 12.01 19.44
CA THR A 460 5.92 12.12 18.04
C THR A 460 5.84 13.58 17.59
N ALA A 461 6.54 13.91 16.50
CA ALA A 461 6.39 15.18 15.79
C ALA A 461 5.47 15.05 14.59
N VAL A 462 4.76 16.11 14.24
CA VAL A 462 3.97 16.24 13.01
C VAL A 462 4.52 17.39 12.20
N ALA A 463 5.01 17.06 11.00
CA ALA A 463 5.53 18.04 10.04
C ALA A 463 4.68 18.01 8.75
N ALA A 464 4.50 19.17 8.11
CA ALA A 464 3.71 19.29 6.88
C ALA A 464 4.50 19.99 5.77
N ALA A 465 4.24 19.61 4.52
CA ALA A 465 4.80 20.26 3.34
C ALA A 465 4.26 21.69 3.22
N THR A 466 5.06 22.61 2.65
CA THR A 466 4.62 23.98 2.33
C THR A 466 4.43 24.15 0.82
N ALA A 467 3.63 25.12 0.41
CA ALA A 467 3.54 25.48 -1.00
C ALA A 467 4.78 26.28 -1.48
N LEU A 468 5.64 26.74 -0.56
CA LEU A 468 6.95 27.29 -0.90
C LEU A 468 7.87 26.15 -1.34
N ARG A 469 8.49 26.26 -2.51
CA ARG A 469 9.20 25.16 -3.16
C ARG A 469 10.62 25.54 -3.61
N CYS A 470 11.48 24.56 -3.66
CA CYS A 470 12.70 24.57 -4.45
C CYS A 470 12.36 24.01 -5.85
N TYR A 471 12.91 24.63 -6.87
CA TYR A 471 12.84 24.20 -8.27
C TYR A 471 14.23 23.86 -8.75
N GLY A 472 14.38 22.75 -9.46
CA GLY A 472 15.61 22.33 -10.06
C GLY A 472 15.45 22.10 -11.56
N ARG A 473 16.45 22.48 -12.34
CA ARG A 473 16.53 22.28 -13.78
C ARG A 473 17.87 21.71 -14.16
N VAL A 474 17.88 20.77 -15.11
CA VAL A 474 19.09 20.34 -15.80
C VAL A 474 18.97 20.64 -17.28
N THR A 475 20.03 21.17 -17.87
CA THR A 475 20.14 21.45 -19.31
C THR A 475 21.43 20.88 -19.87
N PRO A 476 21.47 20.52 -21.16
CA PRO A 476 22.71 20.16 -21.82
C PRO A 476 23.74 21.31 -21.71
N SER A 477 25.00 20.97 -21.51
CA SER A 477 26.13 21.90 -21.38
C SER A 477 27.30 21.45 -22.24
N LYS A 478 28.44 22.16 -22.12
CA LYS A 478 29.65 21.83 -22.82
C LYS A 478 30.10 20.41 -22.49
N GLN A 479 30.49 19.66 -23.52
CA GLN A 479 30.96 18.29 -23.38
C GLN A 479 32.08 18.17 -22.32
N GLY A 480 32.00 17.15 -21.46
CA GLY A 480 32.95 16.90 -20.41
C GLY A 480 32.80 17.79 -19.16
N MET A 481 31.88 18.76 -19.15
CA MET A 481 31.70 19.68 -18.02
C MET A 481 30.41 19.40 -17.26
N VAL A 482 30.45 19.43 -15.94
CA VAL A 482 29.29 19.47 -15.07
C VAL A 482 29.32 20.77 -14.25
N SER A 483 28.18 21.43 -14.11
CA SER A 483 28.03 22.64 -13.33
C SER A 483 26.85 22.63 -12.39
N LEU A 484 27.00 23.38 -11.27
CA LEU A 484 25.93 23.62 -10.32
C LEU A 484 25.80 25.13 -10.09
N SER A 485 24.62 25.66 -10.32
CA SER A 485 24.26 27.06 -10.05
C SER A 485 23.10 27.12 -9.05
N MET A 486 23.28 27.93 -7.99
CA MET A 486 22.22 28.26 -7.02
C MET A 486 22.31 29.77 -6.74
N PRO A 487 21.66 30.60 -7.57
CA PRO A 487 21.74 32.07 -7.48
C PRO A 487 21.32 32.62 -6.12
N ASP A 488 20.35 31.98 -5.44
CA ASP A 488 19.83 32.41 -4.13
C ASP A 488 20.89 32.43 -3.01
N ILE A 489 21.98 31.70 -3.19
CA ILE A 489 23.10 31.64 -2.26
C ILE A 489 24.43 32.09 -2.93
N ALA A 490 24.36 32.68 -4.12
CA ALA A 490 25.52 33.06 -4.92
C ALA A 490 26.51 31.89 -5.13
N LEU A 491 25.99 30.67 -5.38
CA LEU A 491 26.80 29.51 -5.74
C LEU A 491 26.83 29.35 -7.25
N GLU A 492 28.05 29.25 -7.78
CA GLU A 492 28.29 28.87 -9.17
C GLU A 492 29.61 28.11 -9.23
N GLN A 493 29.55 26.86 -9.66
CA GLN A 493 30.67 25.94 -9.74
C GLN A 493 30.63 25.12 -11.02
N HIS A 494 31.81 24.81 -11.53
CA HIS A 494 32.02 24.01 -12.73
C HIS A 494 33.14 22.99 -12.47
N TRP A 495 32.93 21.77 -12.89
CA TRP A 495 33.92 20.70 -12.75
C TRP A 495 34.12 19.99 -14.09
N ASP A 496 35.36 19.64 -14.39
CA ASP A 496 35.68 18.70 -15.46
C ASP A 496 35.33 17.30 -14.98
N GLN A 497 34.45 16.58 -15.69
CA GLN A 497 34.06 15.20 -15.35
C GLN A 497 35.30 14.27 -15.31
N ALA A 498 36.30 14.49 -16.15
CA ALA A 498 37.51 13.67 -16.17
C ALA A 498 38.37 13.86 -14.90
N ALA A 499 38.24 15.00 -14.22
CA ALA A 499 38.96 15.32 -12.98
C ALA A 499 38.28 14.78 -11.72
N LEU A 500 37.07 14.26 -11.83
CA LEU A 500 36.34 13.64 -10.70
C LEU A 500 36.98 12.31 -10.29
N PRO A 501 37.00 11.96 -9.00
CA PRO A 501 37.69 10.78 -8.48
C PRO A 501 36.97 9.47 -8.71
N TRP A 502 36.67 9.13 -9.99
CA TRP A 502 35.90 7.91 -10.38
C TRP A 502 36.55 6.61 -9.89
N SER A 503 37.90 6.58 -9.69
CA SER A 503 38.59 5.39 -9.18
C SER A 503 38.31 5.09 -7.71
N LEU A 504 37.85 6.06 -6.94
CA LEU A 504 37.50 5.88 -5.52
C LEU A 504 36.05 5.41 -5.32
N TYR A 505 35.26 5.31 -6.39
CA TYR A 505 33.87 4.89 -6.28
C TYR A 505 33.78 3.39 -5.93
N ASP A 506 33.39 3.10 -4.69
CA ASP A 506 33.23 1.72 -4.18
C ASP A 506 31.76 1.29 -4.25
N THR A 507 31.51 0.31 -5.10
CA THR A 507 30.19 -0.24 -5.35
C THR A 507 29.68 -1.20 -4.26
N SER A 508 30.55 -1.65 -3.37
CA SER A 508 30.24 -2.64 -2.33
C SER A 508 29.59 -2.03 -1.07
N ARG A 509 29.69 -0.73 -0.87
CA ARG A 509 29.21 -0.05 0.34
C ARG A 509 27.69 0.12 0.37
N LYS A 510 27.11 0.04 1.56
CA LYS A 510 25.68 0.33 1.77
C LYS A 510 25.35 1.79 1.48
N LEU A 511 24.13 2.06 0.98
CA LEU A 511 23.67 3.40 0.60
C LEU A 511 23.64 4.38 1.76
N ASP A 512 23.36 3.89 2.96
CA ASP A 512 23.23 4.67 4.18
C ASP A 512 24.57 5.01 4.86
N THR A 513 25.67 4.43 4.35
CA THR A 513 27.02 4.65 4.91
C THR A 513 27.85 5.52 3.95
N LEU A 514 28.14 6.75 4.36
CA LEU A 514 28.97 7.64 3.57
C LEU A 514 30.40 7.11 3.43
N ASP A 515 30.99 7.30 2.24
CA ASP A 515 32.38 6.95 1.97
C ASP A 515 33.33 8.07 2.43
N PRO A 516 34.14 7.88 3.48
CA PRO A 516 35.02 8.91 3.97
C PRO A 516 36.14 9.31 2.97
N GLN A 517 36.63 8.32 2.19
CA GLN A 517 37.72 8.59 1.20
C GLN A 517 37.18 9.37 0.02
N LEU A 518 36.00 9.01 -0.49
CA LEU A 518 35.34 9.75 -1.54
C LEU A 518 34.96 11.16 -1.08
N LEU A 519 34.41 11.30 0.13
CA LEU A 519 34.07 12.63 0.70
C LEU A 519 35.30 13.53 0.83
N GLU A 520 36.45 13.02 1.29
CA GLU A 520 37.67 13.83 1.42
C GLU A 520 38.21 14.23 0.04
N ALA A 521 38.21 13.30 -0.94
CA ALA A 521 38.61 13.63 -2.31
C ALA A 521 37.71 14.70 -2.95
N LEU A 522 36.40 14.61 -2.77
CA LEU A 522 35.45 15.63 -3.24
C LEU A 522 35.58 16.95 -2.47
N SER A 523 35.85 16.88 -1.17
CA SER A 523 36.15 18.05 -0.35
C SER A 523 37.32 18.86 -0.91
N MET A 524 38.39 18.20 -1.40
CA MET A 524 39.54 18.87 -2.01
C MET A 524 39.18 19.61 -3.31
N LEU A 525 38.13 19.19 -4.02
CA LEU A 525 37.65 19.88 -5.22
C LEU A 525 36.79 21.12 -4.90
N VAL A 526 36.13 21.14 -3.72
CA VAL A 526 35.23 22.22 -3.31
C VAL A 526 35.93 23.27 -2.44
N SER A 527 36.85 22.87 -1.55
CA SER A 527 37.51 23.72 -0.56
C SER A 527 38.26 24.94 -1.16
N PRO A 528 38.84 24.87 -2.38
CA PRO A 528 39.47 26.05 -2.96
C PRO A 528 38.53 27.23 -3.24
N ALA A 529 37.22 26.92 -3.44
CA ALA A 529 36.22 27.93 -3.74
C ALA A 529 35.46 28.42 -2.49
N TYR A 530 35.20 27.50 -1.55
CA TYR A 530 34.39 27.80 -0.36
C TYR A 530 34.94 27.13 0.89
N PRO A 531 35.00 27.86 2.05
CA PRO A 531 35.37 27.25 3.33
C PRO A 531 34.39 26.20 3.78
N ARG A 532 34.82 25.24 4.63
CA ARG A 532 34.04 24.09 5.07
C ARG A 532 32.78 24.44 5.88
N ASP A 533 32.72 25.58 6.52
CA ASP A 533 31.58 26.12 7.27
C ASP A 533 30.59 26.91 6.40
N ASP A 534 30.87 27.10 5.11
CA ASP A 534 30.01 27.78 4.17
C ASP A 534 28.92 26.83 3.65
N ARG A 535 27.67 27.27 3.59
CA ARG A 535 26.55 26.51 3.01
C ARG A 535 26.75 26.16 1.53
N ARG A 536 27.51 26.99 0.78
CA ARG A 536 27.87 26.71 -0.63
C ARG A 536 28.78 25.50 -0.74
N TYR A 537 29.70 25.36 0.20
CA TYR A 537 30.55 24.17 0.32
C TYR A 537 29.69 22.91 0.54
N ALA A 538 28.76 22.94 1.51
CA ALA A 538 27.93 21.81 1.84
C ALA A 538 27.03 21.39 0.65
N ALA A 539 26.43 22.37 -0.06
CA ALA A 539 25.62 22.13 -1.24
C ALA A 539 26.43 21.52 -2.41
N SER A 540 27.64 22.07 -2.67
CA SER A 540 28.53 21.54 -3.71
C SER A 540 29.01 20.14 -3.41
N LEU A 541 29.36 19.86 -2.16
CA LEU A 541 29.83 18.54 -1.73
C LEU A 541 28.68 17.49 -1.83
N ALA A 542 27.50 17.84 -1.40
CA ALA A 542 26.33 16.97 -1.51
C ALA A 542 25.96 16.67 -2.98
N PHE A 543 25.99 17.70 -3.84
CA PHE A 543 25.78 17.51 -5.27
C PHE A 543 26.81 16.57 -5.89
N LEU A 544 28.11 16.80 -5.67
CA LEU A 544 29.18 15.96 -6.22
C LEU A 544 29.11 14.54 -5.70
N TYR A 545 28.77 14.36 -4.41
CA TYR A 545 28.61 13.01 -3.82
C TYR A 545 27.48 12.24 -4.50
N LEU A 546 26.31 12.87 -4.68
CA LEU A 546 25.20 12.26 -5.42
C LEU A 546 25.56 12.02 -6.90
N TYR A 547 26.23 12.99 -7.53
CA TYR A 547 26.65 12.89 -8.92
C TYR A 547 27.58 11.69 -9.14
N MET A 548 28.57 11.50 -8.28
CA MET A 548 29.49 10.34 -8.35
C MET A 548 28.75 8.99 -8.25
N HIS A 549 27.63 8.92 -7.53
CA HIS A 549 26.86 7.71 -7.36
C HIS A 549 25.81 7.48 -8.45
N LEU A 550 25.26 8.52 -9.03
CA LEU A 550 24.12 8.46 -9.95
C LEU A 550 24.48 8.76 -11.41
N ALA A 551 25.56 9.48 -11.68
CA ALA A 551 26.06 9.73 -13.02
C ALA A 551 27.04 8.65 -13.47
N GLN A 552 27.42 8.72 -14.75
CA GLN A 552 28.46 7.89 -15.35
C GLN A 552 29.54 8.80 -15.94
N ASN A 553 30.76 8.31 -15.97
CA ASN A 553 31.87 9.02 -16.65
C ASN A 553 31.71 8.85 -18.17
N ASP A 554 30.86 9.68 -18.77
CA ASP A 554 30.42 9.54 -20.16
C ASP A 554 30.60 10.78 -21.04
N ALA A 555 31.28 11.78 -20.47
CA ALA A 555 31.60 13.05 -21.12
C ALA A 555 30.41 13.89 -21.61
N LEU A 556 29.14 13.56 -21.28
CA LEU A 556 28.01 14.43 -21.57
C LEU A 556 27.99 15.62 -20.62
N GLY A 557 28.06 16.84 -21.19
CA GLY A 557 27.99 18.07 -20.42
C GLY A 557 26.58 18.32 -19.87
N GLN A 558 26.50 18.69 -18.59
CA GLN A 558 25.25 18.95 -17.88
C GLN A 558 25.37 20.17 -16.99
N ALA A 559 24.37 21.05 -17.06
CA ALA A 559 24.29 22.22 -16.18
C ALA A 559 23.03 22.07 -15.30
N PHE A 560 23.27 22.05 -13.99
CA PHE A 560 22.23 21.96 -12.97
C PHE A 560 22.02 23.34 -12.36
N GLU A 561 20.79 23.82 -12.35
CA GLU A 561 20.40 25.08 -11.73
C GLU A 561 19.27 24.83 -10.74
N LEU A 562 19.40 25.38 -9.51
CA LEU A 562 18.36 25.31 -8.49
C LEU A 562 18.00 26.74 -8.04
N ARG A 563 16.71 26.97 -7.83
CA ARG A 563 16.13 28.19 -7.26
C ARG A 563 15.13 27.87 -6.20
N SER A 564 15.08 28.62 -5.12
CA SER A 564 14.23 28.38 -3.99
C SER A 564 13.38 29.59 -3.64
N SER A 565 12.06 29.38 -3.50
CA SER A 565 11.16 30.37 -2.90
C SER A 565 11.16 30.31 -1.36
N LEU A 566 11.91 29.37 -0.77
CA LEU A 566 12.00 29.19 0.66
C LEU A 566 12.96 30.22 1.28
N PRO A 567 12.56 30.93 2.35
CA PRO A 567 13.45 31.81 3.09
C PRO A 567 14.65 31.03 3.63
N ILE A 568 15.86 31.62 3.41
CA ILE A 568 17.10 30.98 3.81
C ILE A 568 17.24 31.01 5.33
N SER A 569 17.63 29.93 5.96
CA SER A 569 17.86 29.79 7.41
C SER A 569 16.62 29.98 8.29
N ALA A 570 15.42 30.01 7.71
CA ALA A 570 14.16 30.15 8.43
C ALA A 570 13.67 28.88 9.11
N GLY A 571 14.34 27.72 8.93
CA GLY A 571 13.95 26.42 9.51
C GLY A 571 12.81 25.73 8.77
N LEU A 572 12.56 26.13 7.51
CA LEU A 572 11.49 25.64 6.66
C LEU A 572 11.92 24.47 5.74
N GLY A 573 13.02 23.77 6.06
CA GLY A 573 13.44 22.58 5.34
C GLY A 573 14.03 22.86 3.94
N SER A 574 14.70 24.01 3.75
CA SER A 574 15.29 24.39 2.47
C SER A 574 16.37 23.41 1.99
N SER A 575 17.21 22.86 2.89
CA SER A 575 18.22 21.86 2.54
C SER A 575 17.58 20.58 2.00
N ALA A 576 16.54 20.08 2.66
CA ALA A 576 15.84 18.88 2.25
C ALA A 576 15.09 19.05 0.91
N ALA A 577 14.51 20.23 0.66
CA ALA A 577 13.93 20.56 -0.64
C ALA A 577 14.98 20.56 -1.75
N VAL A 578 16.17 21.15 -1.51
CA VAL A 578 17.32 21.11 -2.42
C VAL A 578 17.81 19.68 -2.64
N SER A 579 17.99 18.90 -1.55
CA SER A 579 18.42 17.50 -1.60
C SER A 579 17.46 16.64 -2.41
N THR A 580 16.15 16.84 -2.23
CA THR A 580 15.10 16.14 -2.98
C THR A 580 15.10 16.52 -4.46
N CYS A 581 15.29 17.80 -4.79
CA CYS A 581 15.43 18.24 -6.19
C CYS A 581 16.68 17.64 -6.84
N LEU A 582 17.85 17.67 -6.17
CA LEU A 582 19.09 17.09 -6.70
C LEU A 582 18.97 15.59 -6.94
N ALA A 583 18.42 14.84 -5.97
CA ALA A 583 18.18 13.42 -6.11
C ALA A 583 17.25 13.13 -7.30
N SER A 584 16.15 13.87 -7.43
CA SER A 584 15.20 13.72 -8.53
C SER A 584 15.83 14.01 -9.88
N LEU A 585 16.53 15.13 -10.02
CA LEU A 585 17.21 15.50 -11.26
C LEU A 585 18.19 14.42 -11.71
N LEU A 586 19.04 13.95 -10.82
CA LEU A 586 20.06 12.94 -11.14
C LEU A 586 19.43 11.60 -11.49
N LEU A 587 18.43 11.15 -10.73
CA LEU A 587 17.74 9.87 -10.99
C LEU A 587 17.03 9.86 -12.34
N TYR A 588 16.34 10.93 -12.71
CA TYR A 588 15.65 11.03 -13.99
C TYR A 588 16.59 11.31 -15.17
N THR A 589 17.59 12.17 -14.98
CA THR A 589 18.53 12.55 -16.04
C THR A 589 19.38 11.36 -16.48
N HIS A 590 19.87 10.57 -15.52
CA HIS A 590 20.67 9.38 -15.79
C HIS A 590 19.83 8.11 -16.00
N MET A 591 18.52 8.28 -16.25
CA MET A 591 17.58 7.20 -16.63
C MET A 591 17.49 6.06 -15.59
N HIS A 592 17.73 6.36 -14.31
CA HIS A 592 17.48 5.41 -13.23
C HIS A 592 15.99 5.25 -12.97
N LEU A 593 15.23 6.32 -13.21
CA LEU A 593 13.79 6.34 -13.21
C LEU A 593 13.28 6.78 -14.60
N ASN A 594 12.21 6.17 -15.08
CA ASN A 594 11.49 6.65 -16.25
C ASN A 594 10.65 7.87 -15.84
N LEU A 595 10.35 8.80 -16.79
CA LEU A 595 9.37 9.85 -16.46
C LEU A 595 8.03 9.22 -16.12
N PRO A 596 7.31 9.76 -15.13
CA PRO A 596 5.96 9.30 -14.81
C PRO A 596 4.99 9.65 -15.96
N ASP A 597 3.91 8.89 -16.07
CA ASP A 597 2.86 9.14 -17.03
C ASP A 597 2.04 10.40 -16.67
N LEU A 598 1.57 11.14 -17.71
CA LEU A 598 0.89 12.44 -17.55
C LEU A 598 -0.42 12.38 -16.74
N HIS A 599 -1.07 11.23 -16.70
CA HIS A 599 -2.42 11.08 -16.13
C HIS A 599 -2.46 10.20 -14.87
N GLU A 600 -1.28 9.80 -14.39
CA GLU A 600 -1.16 8.97 -13.19
C GLU A 600 -0.33 9.69 -12.12
N PRO A 601 -0.60 9.46 -10.84
CA PRO A 601 0.25 9.96 -9.77
C PRO A 601 1.65 9.35 -9.89
N MET A 602 2.65 10.03 -9.35
CA MET A 602 4.03 9.53 -9.35
C MET A 602 4.10 8.14 -8.71
N PRO A 603 4.73 7.14 -9.38
CA PRO A 603 4.85 5.81 -8.82
C PRO A 603 5.53 5.80 -7.45
N LYS A 604 4.99 5.04 -6.49
CA LYS A 604 5.55 4.92 -5.12
C LYS A 604 7.03 4.51 -5.11
N LEU A 605 7.47 3.78 -6.10
CA LEU A 605 8.87 3.40 -6.26
C LEU A 605 9.77 4.61 -6.51
N HIS A 606 9.29 5.58 -7.32
CA HIS A 606 10.03 6.82 -7.59
C HIS A 606 10.23 7.63 -6.31
N THR A 607 9.16 7.81 -5.53
CA THR A 607 9.24 8.54 -4.26
C THR A 607 10.15 7.85 -3.26
N LYS A 608 10.15 6.51 -3.20
CA LYS A 608 11.05 5.72 -2.34
C LYS A 608 12.53 6.00 -2.68
N TYR A 609 12.90 5.97 -3.96
CA TYR A 609 14.28 6.21 -4.38
C TYR A 609 14.70 7.66 -4.24
N ILE A 610 13.83 8.59 -4.62
CA ILE A 610 14.10 10.03 -4.44
C ILE A 610 14.34 10.33 -2.96
N ASN A 611 13.49 9.81 -2.06
CA ASN A 611 13.63 10.01 -0.62
C ASN A 611 14.94 9.42 -0.07
N ALA A 612 15.31 8.22 -0.51
CA ALA A 612 16.55 7.58 -0.07
C ALA A 612 17.80 8.38 -0.48
N TRP A 613 17.86 8.85 -1.72
CA TRP A 613 18.99 9.67 -2.18
C TRP A 613 18.97 11.09 -1.62
N ALA A 614 17.80 11.67 -1.39
CA ALA A 614 17.66 12.93 -0.67
C ALA A 614 18.20 12.81 0.78
N TYR A 615 17.95 11.67 1.43
CA TYR A 615 18.48 11.37 2.76
C TYR A 615 20.01 11.25 2.77
N VAL A 616 20.61 10.64 1.73
CA VAL A 616 22.07 10.61 1.55
C VAL A 616 22.64 12.02 1.42
N ALA A 617 22.02 12.89 0.61
CA ALA A 617 22.45 14.30 0.49
C ALA A 617 22.36 15.04 1.84
N GLU A 618 21.27 14.86 2.59
CA GLU A 618 21.12 15.42 3.93
C GLU A 618 22.18 14.89 4.92
N LYS A 619 22.59 13.62 4.80
CA LYS A 619 23.73 13.09 5.57
C LYS A 619 25.03 13.79 5.25
N VAL A 620 25.31 14.07 3.99
CA VAL A 620 26.52 14.82 3.59
C VAL A 620 26.47 16.24 4.18
N ILE A 621 25.30 16.90 4.20
CA ILE A 621 25.15 18.28 4.69
C ILE A 621 25.18 18.35 6.23
N HIS A 622 24.49 17.44 6.91
CA HIS A 622 24.16 17.55 8.34
C HIS A 622 24.72 16.43 9.22
N GLY A 623 25.33 15.40 8.66
CA GLY A 623 25.85 14.22 9.37
C GLY A 623 24.77 13.18 9.70
N GLU A 624 23.93 13.41 10.69
CA GLU A 624 22.85 12.50 11.08
C GLU A 624 21.48 13.17 11.06
N PRO A 625 20.84 13.30 9.88
CA PRO A 625 19.51 13.85 9.76
C PRO A 625 18.46 12.89 10.32
N SER A 626 17.31 13.44 10.77
CA SER A 626 16.18 12.65 11.27
C SER A 626 15.43 11.87 10.18
N GLY A 627 15.55 12.28 8.93
CA GLY A 627 14.79 11.74 7.80
C GLY A 627 13.39 12.35 7.62
N VAL A 628 12.93 13.21 8.54
CA VAL A 628 11.60 13.86 8.44
C VAL A 628 11.53 14.83 7.29
N ASP A 629 12.51 15.73 7.19
CA ASP A 629 12.50 16.86 6.26
C ASP A 629 12.48 16.40 4.81
N ASN A 630 13.36 15.46 4.46
CA ASN A 630 13.39 14.85 3.11
C ASN A 630 12.14 14.00 2.82
N THR A 631 11.59 13.32 3.83
CA THR A 631 10.35 12.54 3.65
C THR A 631 9.16 13.45 3.35
N VAL A 632 9.00 14.55 4.08
CA VAL A 632 7.96 15.55 3.81
C VAL A 632 8.15 16.19 2.43
N ALA A 633 9.40 16.57 2.08
CA ALA A 633 9.71 17.17 0.77
C ALA A 633 9.43 16.21 -0.38
N THR A 634 9.58 14.89 -0.16
CA THR A 634 9.33 13.87 -1.18
C THR A 634 7.87 13.50 -1.29
N LEU A 635 7.19 13.20 -0.18
CA LEU A 635 5.83 12.66 -0.18
C LEU A 635 4.75 13.73 -0.18
N GLY A 636 5.02 14.94 0.31
CA GLY A 636 4.00 15.97 0.51
C GLY A 636 3.10 15.71 1.71
N GLY A 637 1.91 16.32 1.73
CA GLY A 637 0.93 16.18 2.79
C GLY A 637 1.50 16.53 4.17
N ALA A 638 1.33 15.64 5.13
CA ALA A 638 1.95 15.70 6.44
C ALA A 638 2.61 14.36 6.81
N VAL A 639 3.59 14.39 7.70
CA VAL A 639 4.28 13.20 8.20
C VAL A 639 4.34 13.25 9.72
N ALA A 640 3.87 12.19 10.37
CA ALA A 640 4.15 11.97 11.78
C ALA A 640 5.47 11.18 11.91
N PHE A 641 6.34 11.62 12.80
CA PHE A 641 7.65 11.04 13.03
C PHE A 641 7.85 10.77 14.52
N THR A 642 8.26 9.55 14.85
CA THR A 642 8.67 9.16 16.21
C THR A 642 10.07 8.57 16.16
N ARG A 643 10.99 9.17 16.94
CA ARG A 643 12.36 8.67 17.01
C ARG A 643 12.42 7.39 17.84
N ALA A 644 13.10 6.37 17.33
CA ALA A 644 13.40 5.16 18.09
C ALA A 644 14.40 5.46 19.21
N LEU A 645 14.04 5.09 20.43
CA LEU A 645 14.88 5.19 21.62
C LEU A 645 14.74 3.90 22.43
N PRO A 646 15.75 3.53 23.22
CA PRO A 646 15.66 2.34 24.09
C PRO A 646 14.44 2.35 25.03
N THR A 647 13.86 3.54 25.28
CA THR A 647 12.76 3.77 26.21
C THR A 647 11.36 3.66 25.60
N ASN A 648 11.22 3.65 24.27
CA ASN A 648 9.90 3.65 23.61
C ASN A 648 9.55 2.40 22.80
N HIS A 649 10.29 1.30 22.98
CA HIS A 649 10.05 0.01 22.34
C HIS A 649 10.11 -0.01 20.81
N LEU A 650 10.53 1.08 20.15
CA LEU A 650 10.71 1.12 18.72
C LEU A 650 12.11 0.63 18.37
N THR A 651 12.20 -0.28 17.39
CA THR A 651 13.47 -0.80 16.87
C THR A 651 14.09 0.15 15.84
N GLU A 652 13.26 0.93 15.15
CA GLU A 652 13.64 1.91 14.13
C GLU A 652 12.75 3.15 14.22
N ASN A 653 13.20 4.27 13.65
CA ASN A 653 12.41 5.50 13.58
C ASN A 653 11.10 5.26 12.82
N GLU A 654 9.99 5.65 13.41
CA GLU A 654 8.67 5.51 12.78
C GLU A 654 8.32 6.77 11.98
N LEU A 655 7.98 6.58 10.70
CA LEU A 655 7.54 7.63 9.76
C LEU A 655 6.16 7.26 9.21
N VAL A 656 5.15 8.09 9.47
CA VAL A 656 3.76 7.82 9.06
C VAL A 656 3.28 8.96 8.18
N PRO A 657 3.24 8.78 6.84
CA PRO A 657 2.64 9.75 5.94
C PRO A 657 1.13 9.92 6.18
N MET A 658 0.65 11.14 6.01
CA MET A 658 -0.76 11.51 6.13
C MET A 658 -1.13 12.45 4.99
N ASN A 659 -2.30 12.24 4.40
CA ASN A 659 -2.84 13.19 3.43
C ASN A 659 -3.34 14.44 4.20
N LEU A 660 -2.85 15.59 3.79
CA LEU A 660 -3.31 16.88 4.27
C LEU A 660 -3.60 17.75 3.06
N ASP A 661 -4.87 18.06 2.86
CA ASP A 661 -5.27 19.06 1.88
C ASP A 661 -4.69 20.43 2.25
N ALA A 662 -4.32 21.19 1.24
CA ALA A 662 -3.65 22.48 1.44
C ALA A 662 -4.48 23.43 2.31
N VAL A 663 -3.93 23.87 3.45
CA VAL A 663 -4.51 24.83 4.39
C VAL A 663 -3.73 26.13 4.29
N ARG A 664 -4.44 27.28 4.17
CA ARG A 664 -3.80 28.61 4.14
C ARG A 664 -3.10 28.94 5.46
N VAL A 665 -1.90 29.48 5.37
CA VAL A 665 -1.11 29.90 6.53
C VAL A 665 -0.37 31.20 6.24
N LEU A 666 -0.10 31.95 7.30
CA LEU A 666 0.89 33.03 7.28
C LEU A 666 2.10 32.61 8.10
N ILE A 667 3.25 32.49 7.44
CA ILE A 667 4.54 32.27 8.10
C ILE A 667 5.16 33.64 8.36
N THR A 668 5.56 33.89 9.61
CA THR A 668 6.18 35.15 10.02
C THR A 668 7.61 34.88 10.50
N ASP A 669 8.60 35.41 9.80
CA ASP A 669 10.01 35.37 10.20
C ASP A 669 10.35 36.59 11.05
N THR A 670 10.81 36.36 12.27
CA THR A 670 11.15 37.41 13.24
C THR A 670 12.56 37.97 13.03
N HIS A 671 13.36 37.36 12.14
CA HIS A 671 14.81 37.69 11.91
C HIS A 671 15.69 37.55 13.15
N VAL A 672 15.18 36.96 14.24
CA VAL A 672 16.00 36.69 15.43
C VAL A 672 16.93 35.53 15.15
N ILE A 673 18.25 35.80 15.23
CA ILE A 673 19.28 34.78 15.02
C ILE A 673 19.20 33.76 16.16
N ARG A 674 19.22 32.47 15.80
CA ARG A 674 19.11 31.35 16.75
C ARG A 674 20.14 30.27 16.44
N ASN A 675 20.52 29.52 17.49
CA ASN A 675 21.28 28.28 17.35
C ASN A 675 20.42 27.12 17.80
N THR A 676 20.01 26.28 16.87
CA THR A 676 19.16 25.09 17.16
C THR A 676 19.84 24.12 18.10
N LYS A 677 21.17 23.92 17.99
CA LYS A 677 21.93 23.00 18.87
C LYS A 677 21.91 23.47 20.33
N ASP A 678 22.09 24.76 20.56
CA ASP A 678 22.09 25.33 21.91
C ASP A 678 20.73 25.23 22.57
N LEU A 679 19.65 25.45 21.81
CA LEU A 679 18.27 25.32 22.31
C LEU A 679 17.91 23.86 22.64
N VAL A 680 18.31 22.90 21.82
CA VAL A 680 18.12 21.48 22.09
C VAL A 680 18.94 21.05 23.34
N ALA A 681 20.19 21.50 23.42
CA ALA A 681 21.03 21.23 24.61
C ALA A 681 20.42 21.82 25.89
N LYS A 682 19.86 23.04 25.80
CA LYS A 682 19.15 23.69 26.91
C LYS A 682 17.96 22.85 27.41
N VAL A 683 17.10 22.37 26.52
CA VAL A 683 15.96 21.52 26.91
C VAL A 683 16.43 20.20 27.50
N SER A 684 17.50 19.62 26.98
CA SER A 684 18.09 18.40 27.53
C SER A 684 18.70 18.61 28.91
N ALA A 685 19.35 19.75 29.16
CA ALA A 685 19.85 20.13 30.48
C ALA A 685 18.69 20.31 31.50
N GLN A 686 17.63 21.02 31.09
CA GLN A 686 16.44 21.20 31.95
C GLN A 686 15.75 19.87 32.29
N LYS A 687 15.77 18.89 31.36
CA LYS A 687 15.24 17.55 31.62
C LYS A 687 16.01 16.86 32.75
N ASN A 688 17.31 17.07 32.83
CA ASN A 688 18.13 16.51 33.93
C ASN A 688 17.94 17.25 35.26
N GLU A 689 17.71 18.57 35.20
CA GLU A 689 17.53 19.42 36.40
C GLU A 689 16.12 19.32 36.97
N GLU A 690 15.08 19.31 36.12
CA GLU A 690 13.66 19.32 36.49
C GLU A 690 12.88 18.23 35.74
N PRO A 691 13.20 16.94 35.93
CA PRO A 691 12.66 15.86 35.12
C PRO A 691 11.13 15.79 35.13
N VAL A 692 10.50 15.94 36.28
CA VAL A 692 9.03 15.85 36.45
C VAL A 692 8.31 16.90 35.59
N ARG A 693 8.81 18.14 35.58
CA ARG A 693 8.21 19.25 34.84
C ARG A 693 8.37 19.04 33.32
N VAL A 694 9.57 18.67 32.93
CA VAL A 694 9.88 18.50 31.50
C VAL A 694 9.17 17.26 30.92
N GLU A 695 9.10 16.16 31.69
CA GLU A 695 8.38 14.96 31.26
C GLU A 695 6.86 15.19 31.19
N ALA A 696 6.28 15.97 32.10
CA ALA A 696 4.87 16.38 32.00
C ALA A 696 4.60 17.20 30.73
N ALA A 697 5.49 18.13 30.37
CA ALA A 697 5.39 18.89 29.12
C ALA A 697 5.53 17.97 27.89
N PHE A 698 6.46 17.02 27.88
CA PHE A 698 6.60 16.04 26.80
C PHE A 698 5.39 15.13 26.66
N ALA A 699 4.82 14.65 27.77
CA ALA A 699 3.60 13.86 27.75
C ALA A 699 2.41 14.63 27.16
N MET A 700 2.28 15.93 27.51
CA MET A 700 1.26 16.79 26.92
C MET A 700 1.50 17.00 25.42
N ILE A 701 2.73 17.28 24.98
CA ILE A 701 3.08 17.42 23.57
C ILE A 701 2.77 16.13 22.81
N GLN A 702 3.09 14.96 23.39
CA GLN A 702 2.76 13.65 22.79
C GLN A 702 1.24 13.51 22.60
N HIS A 703 0.46 13.84 23.61
CA HIS A 703 -1.00 13.77 23.53
C HIS A 703 -1.56 14.69 22.44
N LEU A 704 -1.06 15.94 22.37
CA LEU A 704 -1.46 16.90 21.33
C LEU A 704 -1.06 16.43 19.94
N SER A 705 0.13 15.85 19.77
CA SER A 705 0.58 15.26 18.50
C SER A 705 -0.30 14.11 18.04
N ILE A 706 -0.73 13.23 18.96
CA ILE A 706 -1.65 12.11 18.63
C ILE A 706 -3.03 12.65 18.24
N GLN A 707 -3.56 13.65 18.97
CA GLN A 707 -4.84 14.27 18.62
C GLN A 707 -4.77 14.94 17.24
N ALA A 708 -3.68 15.66 16.95
CA ALA A 708 -3.47 16.27 15.65
C ALA A 708 -3.42 15.23 14.53
N GLN A 709 -2.73 14.10 14.72
CA GLN A 709 -2.73 12.98 13.78
C GLN A 709 -4.15 12.44 13.52
N ALA A 710 -4.95 12.27 14.57
CA ALA A 710 -6.33 11.80 14.44
C ALA A 710 -7.18 12.77 13.60
N LEU A 711 -7.04 14.09 13.84
CA LEU A 711 -7.74 15.12 13.07
C LEU A 711 -7.31 15.12 11.59
N LEU A 712 -6.01 14.99 11.32
CA LEU A 712 -5.47 14.99 9.95
C LEU A 712 -5.84 13.73 9.16
N ARG A 713 -6.20 12.64 9.84
CA ARG A 713 -6.67 11.40 9.20
C ARG A 713 -8.18 11.33 9.00
N ASP A 714 -8.92 12.22 9.63
CA ASP A 714 -10.38 12.22 9.56
C ASP A 714 -10.86 12.95 8.29
N SER A 715 -11.06 12.19 7.22
CA SER A 715 -11.59 12.70 5.96
C SER A 715 -13.05 13.20 6.00
N THR A 716 -13.74 13.03 7.14
CA THR A 716 -15.14 13.50 7.32
C THR A 716 -15.22 14.93 7.83
N LEU A 717 -14.11 15.46 8.38
CA LEU A 717 -14.07 16.83 8.90
C LEU A 717 -14.08 17.86 7.75
N SER A 718 -14.93 18.86 7.88
CA SER A 718 -14.82 20.03 7.00
C SER A 718 -13.53 20.79 7.29
N ARG A 719 -12.95 21.43 6.26
CA ARG A 719 -11.71 22.22 6.38
C ARG A 719 -11.80 23.26 7.53
N ARG A 720 -12.93 23.92 7.68
CA ARG A 720 -13.17 24.87 8.77
C ARG A 720 -13.01 24.22 10.14
N HIS A 721 -13.71 23.12 10.39
CA HIS A 721 -13.59 22.40 11.68
C HIS A 721 -12.19 21.86 11.93
N LEU A 722 -11.49 21.44 10.86
CA LEU A 722 -10.10 21.03 10.95
C LEU A 722 -9.22 22.18 11.43
N VAL A 723 -9.29 23.36 10.78
CA VAL A 723 -8.51 24.55 11.15
C VAL A 723 -8.84 25.03 12.56
N GLU A 724 -10.12 25.10 12.93
CA GLU A 724 -10.54 25.47 14.28
C GLU A 724 -9.93 24.55 15.36
N ARG A 725 -10.03 23.23 15.17
CA ARG A 725 -9.48 22.25 16.14
C ARG A 725 -7.95 22.25 16.17
N LEU A 726 -7.30 22.30 15.02
CA LEU A 726 -5.85 22.40 14.94
C LEU A 726 -5.33 23.67 15.62
N SER A 727 -6.01 24.80 15.48
CA SER A 727 -5.63 26.07 16.13
C SER A 727 -5.61 25.94 17.65
N VAL A 728 -6.59 25.27 18.25
CA VAL A 728 -6.62 25.03 19.70
C VAL A 728 -5.44 24.15 20.13
N LEU A 729 -5.18 23.05 19.40
CA LEU A 729 -4.05 22.17 19.71
C LEU A 729 -2.70 22.88 19.55
N MET A 730 -2.56 23.73 18.52
CA MET A 730 -1.35 24.52 18.27
C MET A 730 -1.09 25.53 19.38
N ASP A 731 -2.13 26.17 19.90
CA ASP A 731 -2.01 27.12 21.02
C ASP A 731 -1.54 26.42 22.30
N LEU A 732 -2.14 25.26 22.61
CA LEU A 732 -1.73 24.43 23.74
C LEU A 732 -0.29 23.93 23.59
N ASN A 733 0.12 23.50 22.38
CA ASN A 733 1.49 23.08 22.09
C ASN A 733 2.48 24.22 22.30
N HIS A 734 2.14 25.45 21.85
CA HIS A 734 2.98 26.61 22.05
C HIS A 734 3.24 26.90 23.54
N LEU A 735 2.20 26.81 24.39
CA LEU A 735 2.35 27.00 25.84
C LEU A 735 3.32 25.97 26.43
N GLN A 736 3.30 24.72 26.00
CA GLN A 736 4.27 23.71 26.46
C GLN A 736 5.69 24.07 26.02
N LEU A 737 5.89 24.58 24.80
CA LEU A 737 7.19 25.00 24.28
C LEU A 737 7.74 26.21 25.06
N VAL A 738 6.88 27.14 25.44
CA VAL A 738 7.26 28.25 26.32
C VAL A 738 7.70 27.74 27.72
N GLN A 739 6.99 26.76 28.27
CA GLN A 739 7.37 26.10 29.53
C GLN A 739 8.72 25.38 29.45
N LEU A 740 9.08 24.85 28.28
CA LEU A 740 10.39 24.27 28.00
C LEU A 740 11.48 25.34 27.78
N GLY A 741 11.17 26.62 27.90
CA GLY A 741 12.11 27.72 27.83
C GLY A 741 12.62 28.05 26.42
N VAL A 742 11.86 27.65 25.37
CA VAL A 742 12.18 27.90 23.96
C VAL A 742 11.32 29.01 23.34
N GLY A 743 10.54 29.72 24.13
CA GLY A 743 9.83 30.94 23.76
C GLY A 743 10.79 32.11 23.48
N HIS A 744 10.29 33.19 22.89
CA HIS A 744 11.00 34.45 22.66
C HIS A 744 10.03 35.60 22.57
N SER A 745 10.40 36.79 23.08
CA SER A 745 9.52 37.98 23.07
C SER A 745 9.02 38.38 21.70
N ALA A 746 9.82 38.21 20.66
CA ALA A 746 9.41 38.45 19.28
C ALA A 746 8.26 37.52 18.83
N LEU A 747 8.32 36.22 19.22
CA LEU A 747 7.28 35.24 18.92
C LEU A 747 5.99 35.52 19.69
N GLU A 748 6.09 35.96 20.97
CA GLU A 748 4.93 36.39 21.75
C GLU A 748 4.30 37.66 21.17
N ASN A 749 5.10 38.57 20.59
CA ASN A 749 4.57 39.74 19.89
C ASN A 749 3.79 39.33 18.63
N VAL A 750 4.28 38.36 17.85
CA VAL A 750 3.53 37.77 16.71
C VAL A 750 2.19 37.21 17.21
N ARG A 751 2.21 36.41 18.29
CA ARG A 751 0.98 35.83 18.85
C ARG A 751 -0.01 36.91 19.29
N ARG A 752 0.44 37.95 19.96
CA ARG A 752 -0.41 39.07 20.39
C ARG A 752 -1.10 39.74 19.18
N LEU A 753 -0.35 40.06 18.11
CA LEU A 753 -0.87 40.68 16.90
C LEU A 753 -1.90 39.79 16.18
N CYS A 754 -1.70 38.45 16.19
CA CYS A 754 -2.65 37.50 15.67
C CYS A 754 -3.91 37.40 16.54
N ALA A 755 -3.77 37.35 17.86
CA ALA A 755 -4.87 37.26 18.81
C ALA A 755 -5.80 38.46 18.75
N GLU A 756 -5.28 39.69 18.52
CA GLU A 756 -6.07 40.92 18.28
C GLU A 756 -7.06 40.74 17.11
N ARG A 757 -6.78 39.79 16.19
CA ARG A 757 -7.61 39.46 15.02
C ARG A 757 -8.28 38.09 15.11
N ARG A 758 -8.30 37.48 16.31
CA ARG A 758 -8.85 36.16 16.61
C ARG A 758 -8.18 35.03 15.80
N LEU A 759 -6.91 35.22 15.48
CA LEU A 759 -6.10 34.20 14.81
C LEU A 759 -5.14 33.56 15.81
N CYS A 760 -4.88 32.26 15.62
CA CYS A 760 -3.92 31.52 16.44
C CYS A 760 -2.57 31.44 15.73
N ALA A 761 -1.52 31.75 16.46
CA ALA A 761 -0.15 31.61 15.98
C ALA A 761 0.71 30.84 17.00
N LYS A 762 1.63 30.04 16.51
CA LYS A 762 2.63 29.33 17.32
C LYS A 762 4.02 29.41 16.70
N LEU A 763 5.04 29.25 17.52
CA LEU A 763 6.39 29.02 17.01
C LEU A 763 6.48 27.72 16.20
N THR A 764 7.34 27.69 15.19
CA THR A 764 7.67 26.46 14.42
C THR A 764 9.19 26.27 14.37
N GLY A 765 9.64 25.04 14.48
CA GLY A 765 11.06 24.66 14.55
C GLY A 765 11.66 24.83 15.94
N ALA A 766 12.91 25.33 16.04
CA ALA A 766 13.64 25.33 17.30
C ALA A 766 13.18 26.41 18.32
N GLY A 767 12.34 27.36 17.96
CA GLY A 767 12.00 28.47 18.86
C GLY A 767 13.16 29.42 19.11
N GLY A 768 13.15 30.14 20.24
CA GLY A 768 14.18 31.14 20.57
C GLY A 768 14.24 32.33 19.61
N GLY A 769 13.19 32.58 18.84
CA GLY A 769 13.09 33.43 17.66
C GLY A 769 12.73 32.61 16.40
N GLY A 770 13.18 33.09 15.23
CA GLY A 770 12.89 32.43 13.94
C GLY A 770 11.43 32.59 13.51
N CYS A 771 10.76 31.51 13.07
CA CYS A 771 9.45 31.60 12.47
C CYS A 771 8.30 31.25 13.41
N ALA A 772 7.19 31.97 13.21
CA ALA A 772 5.85 31.55 13.70
C ALA A 772 4.95 31.17 12.51
N ILE A 773 4.03 30.26 12.76
CA ILE A 773 2.97 29.86 11.81
C ILE A 773 1.60 30.26 12.36
N THR A 774 0.80 30.90 11.51
CA THR A 774 -0.59 31.27 11.80
C THR A 774 -1.51 30.55 10.81
N LEU A 775 -2.44 29.73 11.30
CA LEU A 775 -3.46 29.12 10.43
C LEU A 775 -4.50 30.17 10.03
N LEU A 776 -4.90 30.14 8.74
CA LEU A 776 -5.91 31.01 8.17
C LEU A 776 -7.08 30.15 7.70
N ASP A 777 -8.26 30.39 8.28
CA ASP A 777 -9.52 29.82 7.76
C ASP A 777 -9.80 30.44 6.38
N ASP A 778 -10.50 29.71 5.53
CA ASP A 778 -10.93 30.17 4.20
C ASP A 778 -11.86 31.41 4.26
N GLN A 779 -12.43 31.69 5.44
CA GLN A 779 -13.26 32.88 5.69
C GLN A 779 -12.48 34.12 6.14
N VAL A 780 -11.17 33.97 6.42
CA VAL A 780 -10.33 35.13 6.75
C VAL A 780 -10.13 35.95 5.48
N ASP A 781 -10.68 37.15 5.49
CA ASP A 781 -10.62 38.04 4.34
C ASP A 781 -9.24 38.59 4.08
N GLU A 782 -8.97 38.92 2.83
CA GLU A 782 -7.69 39.45 2.37
C GLU A 782 -7.30 40.73 3.12
N SER A 783 -8.28 41.60 3.48
CA SER A 783 -8.05 42.82 4.24
C SER A 783 -7.46 42.54 5.63
N THR A 784 -7.98 41.52 6.33
CA THR A 784 -7.43 41.08 7.63
C THR A 784 -6.00 40.58 7.50
N VAL A 785 -5.69 39.79 6.47
CA VAL A 785 -4.33 39.30 6.21
C VAL A 785 -3.37 40.45 5.89
N GLN A 786 -3.80 41.42 5.05
CA GLN A 786 -3.01 42.61 4.70
C GLN A 786 -2.73 43.50 5.93
N GLN A 787 -3.74 43.72 6.79
CA GLN A 787 -3.56 44.47 8.03
C GLN A 787 -2.59 43.77 8.99
N LEU A 788 -2.71 42.42 9.12
CA LEU A 788 -1.79 41.66 9.92
C LEU A 788 -0.36 41.72 9.37
N THR A 789 -0.22 41.54 8.07
CA THR A 789 1.08 41.67 7.37
C THR A 789 1.69 43.04 7.56
N HIS A 790 0.90 44.12 7.48
CA HIS A 790 1.38 45.48 7.73
C HIS A 790 1.84 45.65 9.20
N ALA A 791 1.06 45.16 10.16
CA ALA A 791 1.41 45.20 11.55
C ALA A 791 2.69 44.41 11.87
N MET A 792 2.91 43.25 11.24
CA MET A 792 4.13 42.45 11.36
C MET A 792 5.35 43.18 10.79
N ARG A 793 5.21 43.77 9.59
CA ARG A 793 6.28 44.60 8.96
C ARG A 793 6.67 45.81 9.79
N ALA A 794 5.70 46.47 10.45
CA ALA A 794 5.97 47.56 11.39
C ALA A 794 6.82 47.15 12.59
N GLN A 795 6.88 45.87 12.92
CA GLN A 795 7.76 45.29 13.95
C GLN A 795 9.10 44.77 13.37
N GLY A 796 9.36 44.99 12.08
CA GLY A 796 10.58 44.51 11.42
C GLY A 796 10.52 43.01 11.01
N PHE A 797 9.35 42.40 11.03
CA PHE A 797 9.15 40.98 10.66
C PHE A 797 8.85 40.85 9.17
N THR A 798 9.25 39.75 8.56
CA THR A 798 8.86 39.41 7.19
C THR A 798 7.77 38.29 7.22
N THR A 799 6.77 38.45 6.36
CA THR A 799 5.65 37.51 6.27
C THR A 799 5.61 36.84 4.91
N TYR A 800 5.23 35.56 4.92
CA TYR A 800 5.01 34.75 3.72
C TYR A 800 3.64 34.11 3.83
N GLU A 801 2.69 34.58 3.01
CA GLU A 801 1.40 33.90 2.86
C GLU A 801 1.62 32.69 1.95
N THR A 802 1.22 31.52 2.42
CA THR A 802 1.41 30.24 1.72
C THR A 802 0.36 29.24 2.16
N GLN A 803 0.57 27.98 1.81
CA GLN A 803 -0.25 26.86 2.25
C GLN A 803 0.63 25.78 2.88
N VAL A 804 0.07 25.01 3.80
CA VAL A 804 0.67 23.77 4.35
C VAL A 804 -0.19 22.58 3.94
N GLY A 805 0.45 21.45 3.73
CA GLY A 805 -0.13 20.31 3.03
C GLY A 805 0.11 20.40 1.52
N GLY A 806 -0.58 19.56 0.74
CA GLY A 806 -0.43 19.55 -0.71
C GLY A 806 0.71 18.66 -1.21
N PRO A 807 1.07 18.75 -2.50
CA PRO A 807 1.86 17.75 -3.17
C PRO A 807 3.34 17.75 -2.76
N GLY A 808 3.94 16.54 -2.78
CA GLY A 808 5.37 16.31 -2.60
C GLY A 808 6.23 16.71 -3.79
N VAL A 809 7.29 15.95 -4.04
CA VAL A 809 8.17 16.17 -5.20
C VAL A 809 7.37 16.09 -6.50
N GLY A 810 7.66 16.96 -7.44
CA GLY A 810 7.02 17.00 -8.75
C GLY A 810 8.03 17.00 -9.88
N VAL A 811 7.64 16.42 -11.01
CA VAL A 811 8.37 16.43 -12.28
C VAL A 811 7.51 17.09 -13.34
N LEU A 812 8.08 18.05 -14.07
CA LEU A 812 7.41 18.70 -15.18
C LEU A 812 7.55 17.85 -16.44
N VAL A 813 6.43 17.31 -16.93
CA VAL A 813 6.37 16.50 -18.15
C VAL A 813 5.78 17.34 -19.27
N HIS A 814 6.54 17.55 -20.35
CA HIS A 814 6.09 18.33 -21.49
C HIS A 814 5.39 17.43 -22.52
N PRO A 815 4.16 17.74 -22.94
CA PRO A 815 3.47 16.99 -23.97
C PRO A 815 4.03 17.17 -25.38
N ASN A 816 4.85 18.20 -25.61
CA ASN A 816 5.44 18.49 -26.93
C ASN A 816 6.87 19.04 -26.82
N GLU A 817 7.69 18.76 -27.86
CA GLU A 817 9.11 19.14 -27.98
C GLU A 817 9.40 20.66 -28.12
N TYR A 818 8.43 21.55 -27.95
CA TYR A 818 8.53 22.98 -28.28
C TYR A 818 8.92 23.90 -27.10
N ALA A 819 9.54 23.45 -26.06
CA ALA A 819 9.91 24.29 -24.91
C ALA A 819 11.38 24.71 -24.83
N SER A 820 12.05 24.89 -25.98
CA SER A 820 13.46 25.31 -26.03
C SER A 820 13.70 26.82 -25.89
N THR A 821 12.64 27.66 -25.82
CA THR A 821 12.80 29.13 -25.78
C THR A 821 11.94 29.73 -24.68
N LEU A 822 12.39 29.69 -23.40
CA LEU A 822 11.73 30.45 -22.35
C LEU A 822 12.78 31.14 -21.48
N GLY A 823 12.70 32.48 -21.60
CA GLY A 823 13.55 33.43 -20.96
C GLY A 823 13.43 33.49 -19.45
N THR A 824 14.31 34.31 -18.87
CA THR A 824 14.58 34.56 -17.47
C THR A 824 13.38 35.00 -16.65
N ASP A 825 13.37 34.62 -15.35
CA ASP A 825 12.56 35.07 -14.22
C ASP A 825 11.09 34.70 -14.17
N ALA A 826 10.64 34.21 -13.02
CA ALA A 826 9.25 33.83 -12.68
C ALA A 826 8.57 32.76 -13.59
N ALA A 827 9.13 32.46 -14.74
CA ALA A 827 8.62 31.54 -15.75
C ALA A 827 8.77 30.05 -15.38
N TRP A 828 9.49 29.71 -14.30
CA TRP A 828 9.71 28.32 -13.90
C TRP A 828 8.43 27.67 -13.33
N ALA A 829 7.56 28.46 -12.68
CA ALA A 829 6.33 27.97 -12.07
C ALA A 829 5.11 28.01 -13.02
N ASN A 830 5.16 28.79 -14.11
CA ASN A 830 4.02 29.09 -14.99
C ASN A 830 4.12 28.45 -16.39
N ASN A 831 5.02 27.51 -16.62
CA ASN A 831 5.28 26.98 -17.95
C ASN A 831 4.27 25.93 -18.42
N ALA A 832 4.01 25.95 -19.72
CA ALA A 832 3.13 25.11 -20.52
C ALA A 832 3.51 23.59 -20.45
N GLY A 833 3.40 22.99 -19.29
CA GLY A 833 3.60 21.57 -19.07
C GLY A 833 2.73 21.09 -17.91
N ILE A 834 2.59 19.77 -17.79
CA ILE A 834 1.82 19.13 -16.71
C ILE A 834 2.80 18.67 -15.63
N TRP A 835 2.57 19.12 -14.40
CA TRP A 835 3.29 18.64 -13.24
C TRP A 835 2.69 17.30 -12.78
N VAL A 836 3.54 16.28 -12.67
CA VAL A 836 3.20 15.01 -12.03
C VAL A 836 3.84 14.99 -10.65
N TYR A 837 3.02 14.90 -9.61
CA TYR A 837 3.43 14.98 -8.21
C TYR A 837 3.38 13.62 -7.50
N ALA A 838 4.16 13.50 -6.42
CA ALA A 838 4.10 12.43 -5.45
C ALA A 838 2.82 12.50 -4.62
#